data_e6afe02751353a9f0e945f582c4f7157
#
_entry.id   e6afe02751353a9f0e945f582c4f7157
#
_cell.length_a   1.000
_cell.length_b   1.000
_cell.length_c   1.000
_cell.angle_alpha   90.00
_cell.angle_beta   90.00
_cell.angle_gamma   90.00
#
_symmetry.space_group_name_H-M   'P 1'
#
loop_
_entity.id
_entity.type
_entity.pdbx_description
1 polymer ?
#
loop_
_entity_poly.entity_id
_entity_poly.type
_entity_poly.pdbx_seq_one_letter_code
_entity_poly.pdbx_strand_id
1 'polypeptide(L)'
;MTLTTHDAALQPGFMVVHGNRLEALRGLAVEWLRRHPLSPLENETILVQSNGISQWLKLALAENEADGGAGIAAALDVTLPARFLWQAYRSVLSQREGEDAVPPVSPFDKPRLVWRLMRLLPALLDAPVFAPLARFLEGDDDLRKRHQLAERLADLFDQYQVYRADWLDAWAAGEDVLITARGEARPLAEAQRWQAELWRVLREDIAADLGEAGLASSRAAVHRRFLAACRELDATNRPPGLPRRVIVFGISSLPAQTLEALAAVARVSQVLLCVHNPCRHYWADIIEHKDLLRAERKRQRRRPGMPADLAETELHLHAQPLLAAWGKQGRDYLRLLDEFDEQQAYRDLFEGEALRIDLFDSPLHHNAEPSLLRQLQDDILELRPLAETRATWPAVDPARDRSLRFQVAHSALREVEILHDQLLAAFSEDPTLRPRDILVMVPDVDQYAAAVQAVFGRLDPDDPRHIPFTLSDQASRHRLPLLIALESLLRLPELRLSVSDLLDLLEVPAVRARFGIPESGLPTLRRWIEGAGIRWGLDARQRQSLDLPGGMAANTWAFGLRRLLLGYAVGDAADGPWQGVEPYDDIGGLEAALAGPLVSLIDTLEAQWQTLAEPCDVATWGERLRELLAACFLAESDQDLMALTRLEQALDAWQESAEEAGLTEPLPLSVVREHWLAQVDEASLSQRFLAGAVNIATLMPMRAIPFRHVCLLGMNDADYPRVQRP
;
A
#
# COMPACT_ATOMS: atom_id res chain seq x y z
N MET A 1 37.01 13.30 31.53
CA MET A 1 36.47 12.15 30.82
C MET A 1 36.55 12.50 29.33
N THR A 2 37.59 12.06 28.64
CA THR A 2 37.79 12.33 27.22
C THR A 2 36.73 11.57 26.46
N LEU A 3 35.77 12.28 25.87
CA LEU A 3 34.84 11.72 24.89
C LEU A 3 35.66 10.98 23.83
N THR A 4 35.46 9.69 23.68
CA THR A 4 36.09 8.93 22.62
C THR A 4 35.60 9.49 21.28
N THR A 5 36.45 9.49 20.26
CA THR A 5 36.16 10.00 18.90
C THR A 5 34.83 9.45 18.31
N HIS A 6 34.33 8.33 18.81
CA HIS A 6 33.05 7.73 18.46
C HIS A 6 31.81 8.54 18.91
N ASP A 7 31.86 9.20 20.08
CA ASP A 7 30.70 9.98 20.56
C ASP A 7 30.58 11.36 19.87
N ALA A 8 31.65 11.90 19.33
CA ALA A 8 31.61 13.20 18.65
C ALA A 8 30.81 13.14 17.32
N ALA A 9 30.83 12.01 16.63
CA ALA A 9 30.12 11.82 15.36
C ALA A 9 28.60 11.52 15.51
N LEU A 10 28.15 11.17 16.72
CA LEU A 10 26.73 10.90 17.03
C LEU A 10 26.05 12.11 17.72
N GLN A 11 26.46 13.31 17.39
CA GLN A 11 25.81 14.50 17.93
C GLN A 11 24.42 14.69 17.34
N PRO A 12 23.43 15.14 18.14
CA PRO A 12 22.14 15.56 17.64
C PRO A 12 22.26 16.62 16.55
N GLY A 13 21.36 16.57 15.59
CA GLY A 13 21.32 17.54 14.50
C GLY A 13 20.48 17.07 13.33
N PHE A 14 20.01 18.02 12.53
CA PHE A 14 19.26 17.77 11.31
C PHE A 14 20.23 17.91 10.13
N MET A 15 20.53 16.80 9.46
CA MET A 15 21.53 16.72 8.41
C MET A 15 20.87 16.29 7.11
N VAL A 16 21.08 17.04 6.03
CA VAL A 16 20.51 16.79 4.73
C VAL A 16 21.59 16.50 3.70
N VAL A 17 21.52 15.35 3.06
CA VAL A 17 22.41 14.95 1.97
C VAL A 17 21.63 14.91 0.68
N HIS A 18 22.08 15.62 -0.35
CA HIS A 18 21.47 15.64 -1.68
C HIS A 18 22.28 14.80 -2.66
N GLY A 19 21.59 14.14 -3.58
CA GLY A 19 22.22 13.44 -4.69
C GLY A 19 21.23 13.11 -5.80
N ASN A 20 21.74 13.08 -7.03
CA ASN A 20 20.95 12.71 -8.19
C ASN A 20 20.96 11.19 -8.48
N ARG A 21 21.75 10.43 -7.72
CA ARG A 21 21.85 8.97 -7.82
C ARG A 21 21.60 8.35 -6.46
N LEU A 22 20.61 7.48 -6.41
CA LEU A 22 20.23 6.79 -5.17
C LEU A 22 21.31 5.84 -4.68
N GLU A 23 22.08 5.26 -5.60
CA GLU A 23 23.24 4.41 -5.26
C GLU A 23 24.32 5.18 -4.50
N ALA A 24 24.57 6.43 -4.87
CA ALA A 24 25.52 7.30 -4.16
C ALA A 24 25.02 7.66 -2.76
N LEU A 25 23.72 8.00 -2.62
CA LEU A 25 23.09 8.26 -1.34
C LEU A 25 23.11 7.01 -0.44
N ARG A 26 22.82 5.82 -1.02
CA ARG A 26 22.90 4.54 -0.33
C ARG A 26 24.32 4.26 0.16
N GLY A 27 25.29 4.41 -0.73
CA GLY A 27 26.70 4.22 -0.40
C GLY A 27 27.15 5.11 0.77
N LEU A 28 26.75 6.38 0.76
CA LEU A 28 27.03 7.28 1.87
C LEU A 28 26.34 6.86 3.17
N ALA A 29 25.06 6.48 3.11
CA ALA A 29 24.33 6.04 4.29
C ALA A 29 24.96 4.77 4.90
N VAL A 30 25.31 3.78 4.08
CA VAL A 30 25.98 2.53 4.53
C VAL A 30 27.34 2.84 5.13
N GLU A 31 28.15 3.70 4.47
CA GLU A 31 29.46 4.09 4.96
C GLU A 31 29.37 4.86 6.28
N TRP A 32 28.36 5.74 6.43
CA TRP A 32 28.09 6.45 7.68
C TRP A 32 27.75 5.48 8.83
N LEU A 33 26.89 4.50 8.58
CA LEU A 33 26.53 3.48 9.56
C LEU A 33 27.74 2.62 9.96
N ARG A 34 28.56 2.25 8.98
CA ARG A 34 29.76 1.43 9.20
C ARG A 34 30.81 2.15 10.03
N ARG A 35 31.04 3.45 9.79
CA ARG A 35 32.03 4.26 10.54
C ARG A 35 31.56 4.62 11.94
N HIS A 36 30.27 4.79 12.12
CA HIS A 36 29.66 5.24 13.37
C HIS A 36 28.57 4.28 13.86
N PRO A 37 28.90 3.02 14.15
CA PRO A 37 27.92 2.04 14.60
C PRO A 37 27.32 2.45 15.95
N LEU A 38 26.02 2.18 16.15
CA LEU A 38 25.39 2.26 17.47
C LEU A 38 25.87 1.12 18.37
N SER A 39 25.50 1.17 19.66
CA SER A 39 25.79 0.07 20.58
C SER A 39 25.12 -1.22 20.09
N PRO A 40 25.68 -2.42 20.35
CA PRO A 40 25.21 -3.69 19.79
C PRO A 40 23.75 -4.05 20.07
N LEU A 41 23.12 -3.45 21.09
CA LEU A 41 21.71 -3.67 21.47
C LEU A 41 20.80 -2.50 21.07
N GLU A 42 21.32 -1.49 20.39
CA GLU A 42 20.54 -0.38 19.86
C GLU A 42 20.20 -0.64 18.39
N ASN A 43 18.96 -0.37 18.00
CA ASN A 43 18.52 -0.49 16.62
C ASN A 43 18.77 0.79 15.84
N GLU A 44 19.23 0.65 14.59
CA GLU A 44 19.23 1.72 13.62
C GLU A 44 17.79 1.94 13.12
N THR A 45 17.26 3.14 13.32
CA THR A 45 15.93 3.49 12.84
C THR A 45 16.01 4.09 11.45
N ILE A 46 15.37 3.43 10.48
CA ILE A 46 15.36 3.85 9.08
C ILE A 46 13.93 4.08 8.61
N LEU A 47 13.64 5.30 8.18
CA LEU A 47 12.33 5.67 7.64
C LEU A 47 12.37 5.54 6.12
N VAL A 48 11.46 4.75 5.58
CA VAL A 48 11.33 4.48 4.14
C VAL A 48 9.89 4.64 3.68
N GLN A 49 9.70 4.83 2.37
CA GLN A 49 8.37 4.93 1.78
C GLN A 49 7.80 3.58 1.35
N SER A 50 8.64 2.59 1.10
CA SER A 50 8.23 1.28 0.60
C SER A 50 9.12 0.14 1.10
N ASN A 51 8.57 -1.07 1.07
CA ASN A 51 9.31 -2.29 1.39
C ASN A 51 10.47 -2.57 0.41
N GLY A 52 10.32 -2.22 -0.86
CA GLY A 52 11.39 -2.38 -1.85
C GLY A 52 12.65 -1.63 -1.46
N ILE A 53 12.52 -0.37 -1.02
CA ILE A 53 13.64 0.44 -0.51
C ILE A 53 14.25 -0.20 0.74
N SER A 54 13.40 -0.67 1.67
CA SER A 54 13.85 -1.38 2.88
C SER A 54 14.74 -2.58 2.53
N GLN A 55 14.30 -3.42 1.61
CA GLN A 55 15.06 -4.60 1.18
C GLN A 55 16.34 -4.21 0.45
N TRP A 56 16.27 -3.22 -0.43
CA TRP A 56 17.43 -2.73 -1.17
C TRP A 56 18.53 -2.21 -0.24
N LEU A 57 18.17 -1.49 0.83
CA LEU A 57 19.10 -1.04 1.86
C LEU A 57 19.66 -2.20 2.68
N LYS A 58 18.81 -3.15 3.10
CA LYS A 58 19.24 -4.34 3.85
C LYS A 58 20.23 -5.17 3.07
N LEU A 59 19.99 -5.36 1.76
CA LEU A 59 20.91 -6.06 0.88
C LEU A 59 22.26 -5.34 0.78
N ALA A 60 22.25 -4.00 0.65
CA ALA A 60 23.48 -3.22 0.60
C ALA A 60 24.28 -3.27 1.91
N LEU A 61 23.60 -3.24 3.06
CA LEU A 61 24.25 -3.40 4.36
C LEU A 61 24.84 -4.80 4.54
N ALA A 62 24.17 -5.84 4.00
CA ALA A 62 24.64 -7.22 4.07
C ALA A 62 25.77 -7.57 3.09
N GLU A 63 26.04 -6.73 2.10
CA GLU A 63 27.21 -6.88 1.20
C GLU A 63 28.53 -6.89 2.00
N ASN A 64 29.56 -7.59 1.48
CA ASN A 64 30.86 -7.62 2.14
C ASN A 64 31.49 -6.22 2.22
N GLU A 65 32.34 -5.99 3.20
CA GLU A 65 33.07 -4.72 3.35
C GLU A 65 33.90 -4.37 2.10
N ALA A 66 34.46 -5.38 1.42
CA ALA A 66 35.21 -5.20 0.18
C ALA A 66 34.33 -4.65 -0.97
N ASP A 67 33.03 -4.92 -0.93
CA ASP A 67 32.04 -4.47 -1.89
C ASP A 67 31.29 -3.20 -1.44
N GLY A 68 31.71 -2.60 -0.31
CA GLY A 68 31.17 -1.37 0.24
C GLY A 68 30.02 -1.56 1.23
N GLY A 69 29.72 -2.79 1.65
CA GLY A 69 28.73 -3.10 2.67
C GLY A 69 29.28 -3.09 4.10
N ALA A 70 28.46 -3.46 5.07
CA ALA A 70 28.83 -3.64 6.47
C ALA A 70 28.99 -5.12 6.87
N GLY A 71 28.82 -6.06 5.92
CA GLY A 71 28.85 -7.50 6.15
C GLY A 71 27.62 -8.10 6.82
N ILE A 72 26.77 -7.26 7.41
CA ILE A 72 25.57 -7.68 8.13
C ILE A 72 24.48 -6.61 8.09
N ALA A 73 23.23 -7.04 7.99
CA ALA A 73 22.03 -6.20 8.12
C ALA A 73 21.21 -6.67 9.34
N ALA A 74 21.66 -6.33 10.53
CA ALA A 74 21.02 -6.69 11.79
C ALA A 74 20.75 -5.44 12.64
N ALA A 75 19.89 -5.57 13.66
CA ALA A 75 19.50 -4.48 14.55
C ALA A 75 18.96 -3.24 13.80
N LEU A 76 18.07 -3.50 12.83
CA LEU A 76 17.43 -2.47 12.00
C LEU A 76 15.94 -2.39 12.31
N ASP A 77 15.46 -1.22 12.70
CA ASP A 77 14.05 -0.86 12.76
C ASP A 77 13.70 -0.04 11.53
N VAL A 78 13.13 -0.73 10.50
CA VAL A 78 12.73 -0.08 9.25
C VAL A 78 11.23 0.12 9.24
N THR A 79 10.79 1.37 9.25
CA THR A 79 9.39 1.73 9.43
C THR A 79 8.95 2.88 8.53
N LEU A 80 7.64 3.14 8.48
CA LEU A 80 7.08 4.29 7.77
C LEU A 80 7.15 5.56 8.63
N PRO A 81 7.31 6.75 8.03
CA PRO A 81 7.39 8.01 8.76
C PRO A 81 6.21 8.26 9.71
N ALA A 82 4.98 8.00 9.28
CA ALA A 82 3.80 8.23 10.12
C ALA A 82 3.80 7.36 11.40
N ARG A 83 4.21 6.11 11.30
CA ARG A 83 4.32 5.20 12.45
C ARG A 83 5.41 5.65 13.42
N PHE A 84 6.58 6.00 12.88
CA PHE A 84 7.68 6.53 13.68
C PHE A 84 7.25 7.79 14.43
N LEU A 85 6.62 8.74 13.75
CA LEU A 85 6.19 10.00 14.37
C LEU A 85 5.21 9.78 15.51
N TRP A 86 4.22 8.89 15.33
CA TRP A 86 3.27 8.59 16.40
C TRP A 86 3.96 8.01 17.63
N GLN A 87 4.92 7.11 17.44
CA GLN A 87 5.75 6.57 18.52
C GLN A 87 6.61 7.66 19.18
N ALA A 88 7.21 8.57 18.41
CA ALA A 88 8.00 9.68 18.91
C ALA A 88 7.12 10.64 19.75
N TYR A 89 5.91 10.94 19.27
CA TYR A 89 4.94 11.76 20.01
C TYR A 89 4.61 11.13 21.37
N ARG A 90 4.28 9.84 21.37
CA ARG A 90 4.00 9.10 22.60
C ARG A 90 5.20 9.11 23.55
N SER A 91 6.39 8.84 23.06
CA SER A 91 7.61 8.78 23.88
C SER A 91 7.94 10.12 24.55
N VAL A 92 7.76 11.23 23.85
CA VAL A 92 8.05 12.57 24.40
C VAL A 92 6.95 13.02 25.36
N LEU A 93 5.68 12.85 24.98
CA LEU A 93 4.56 13.33 25.77
C LEU A 93 4.30 12.48 27.00
N SER A 94 4.52 11.14 26.93
CA SER A 94 4.37 10.28 28.09
C SER A 94 5.37 10.59 29.20
N GLN A 95 6.57 10.97 28.86
CA GLN A 95 7.58 11.36 29.86
C GLN A 95 7.17 12.64 30.62
N ARG A 96 6.42 13.53 29.98
CA ARG A 96 6.06 14.83 30.55
C ARG A 96 4.65 14.83 31.19
N GLU A 97 3.71 14.14 30.59
CA GLU A 97 2.28 14.25 30.89
C GLU A 97 1.69 12.93 31.44
N GLY A 98 2.47 11.84 31.43
CA GLY A 98 2.06 10.50 31.86
C GLY A 98 1.86 9.53 30.70
N GLU A 99 1.84 8.21 30.99
CA GLU A 99 1.80 7.15 30.00
C GLU A 99 0.56 7.21 29.09
N ASP A 100 -0.56 7.68 29.61
CA ASP A 100 -1.85 7.79 28.89
C ASP A 100 -2.04 9.13 28.16
N ALA A 101 -1.03 10.01 28.12
CA ALA A 101 -1.11 11.32 27.50
C ALA A 101 -1.45 11.29 26.01
N VAL A 102 -1.07 10.21 25.30
CA VAL A 102 -1.38 9.97 23.89
C VAL A 102 -1.75 8.51 23.72
N PRO A 103 -2.96 8.20 23.22
CA PRO A 103 -3.41 6.83 23.02
C PRO A 103 -2.56 6.10 21.97
N PRO A 104 -2.52 4.76 21.97
CA PRO A 104 -1.83 3.97 20.95
C PRO A 104 -2.32 4.26 19.53
N VAL A 105 -3.62 4.48 19.38
CA VAL A 105 -4.32 4.85 18.13
C VAL A 105 -5.20 6.05 18.40
N SER A 106 -5.18 7.04 17.51
CA SER A 106 -6.01 8.24 17.66
C SER A 106 -7.50 7.91 17.41
N PRO A 107 -8.45 8.49 18.15
CA PRO A 107 -9.88 8.40 17.83
C PRO A 107 -10.23 9.05 16.48
N PHE A 108 -9.34 9.86 15.93
CA PHE A 108 -9.46 10.50 14.62
C PHE A 108 -8.75 9.72 13.50
N ASP A 109 -8.20 8.54 13.77
CA ASP A 109 -7.59 7.70 12.73
C ASP A 109 -8.65 7.08 11.83
N LYS A 110 -8.31 6.94 10.55
CA LYS A 110 -9.22 6.47 9.48
C LYS A 110 -10.06 5.24 9.88
N PRO A 111 -9.49 4.14 10.43
CA PRO A 111 -10.29 2.96 10.77
C PRO A 111 -11.41 3.23 11.77
N ARG A 112 -11.18 4.14 12.73
CA ARG A 112 -12.17 4.53 13.74
C ARG A 112 -13.19 5.52 13.19
N LEU A 113 -12.74 6.47 12.37
CA LEU A 113 -13.63 7.45 11.74
C LEU A 113 -14.65 6.81 10.81
N VAL A 114 -14.30 5.73 10.08
CA VAL A 114 -15.24 5.03 9.19
C VAL A 114 -16.51 4.62 9.95
N TRP A 115 -16.36 3.95 11.09
CA TRP A 115 -17.49 3.43 11.85
C TRP A 115 -18.26 4.52 12.60
N ARG A 116 -17.59 5.57 13.07
CA ARG A 116 -18.26 6.77 13.60
C ARG A 116 -19.11 7.46 12.54
N LEU A 117 -18.58 7.63 11.33
CA LEU A 117 -19.31 8.19 10.20
C LEU A 117 -20.49 7.29 9.78
N MET A 118 -20.31 5.97 9.75
CA MET A 118 -21.40 5.03 9.49
C MET A 118 -22.57 5.24 10.46
N ARG A 119 -22.29 5.46 11.76
CA ARG A 119 -23.29 5.71 12.79
C ARG A 119 -23.90 7.10 12.71
N LEU A 120 -23.10 8.12 12.45
CA LEU A 120 -23.55 9.53 12.51
C LEU A 120 -24.31 9.98 11.26
N LEU A 121 -23.91 9.54 10.07
CA LEU A 121 -24.46 10.03 8.80
C LEU A 121 -25.99 9.95 8.73
N PRO A 122 -26.66 8.85 9.10
CA PRO A 122 -28.13 8.78 8.96
C PRO A 122 -28.88 9.91 9.67
N ALA A 123 -28.42 10.31 10.86
CA ALA A 123 -29.05 11.38 11.64
C ALA A 123 -28.78 12.78 11.09
N LEU A 124 -27.78 12.94 10.23
CA LEU A 124 -27.37 14.24 9.69
C LEU A 124 -28.05 14.58 8.35
N LEU A 125 -28.52 13.58 7.61
CA LEU A 125 -29.01 13.75 6.23
C LEU A 125 -30.24 14.67 6.10
N ASP A 126 -31.02 14.86 7.16
CA ASP A 126 -32.19 15.73 7.16
C ASP A 126 -31.83 17.24 7.20
N ALA A 127 -30.60 17.56 7.61
CA ALA A 127 -30.16 18.93 7.69
C ALA A 127 -29.75 19.48 6.30
N PRO A 128 -30.21 20.69 5.90
CA PRO A 128 -30.01 21.25 4.57
C PRO A 128 -28.54 21.33 4.15
N VAL A 129 -27.59 21.50 5.08
CA VAL A 129 -26.17 21.57 4.81
C VAL A 129 -25.63 20.24 4.24
N PHE A 130 -26.23 19.11 4.60
CA PHE A 130 -25.86 17.77 4.13
C PHE A 130 -26.63 17.30 2.89
N ALA A 131 -27.41 18.16 2.23
CA ALA A 131 -28.15 17.81 1.02
C ALA A 131 -27.30 17.14 -0.09
N PRO A 132 -26.01 17.51 -0.32
CA PRO A 132 -25.16 16.80 -1.27
C PRO A 132 -24.93 15.32 -0.90
N LEU A 133 -24.76 15.02 0.39
CA LEU A 133 -24.55 13.65 0.90
C LEU A 133 -25.87 12.86 0.88
N ALA A 134 -26.99 13.48 1.27
CA ALA A 134 -28.31 12.86 1.20
C ALA A 134 -28.65 12.41 -0.23
N ARG A 135 -28.38 13.27 -1.23
CA ARG A 135 -28.58 12.94 -2.65
C ARG A 135 -27.71 11.77 -3.10
N PHE A 136 -26.46 11.70 -2.64
CA PHE A 136 -25.56 10.59 -2.97
C PHE A 136 -26.07 9.25 -2.42
N LEU A 137 -26.65 9.28 -1.22
CA LEU A 137 -27.14 8.10 -0.49
C LEU A 137 -28.57 7.67 -0.90
N GLU A 138 -29.23 8.39 -1.82
CA GLU A 138 -30.54 7.96 -2.34
C GLU A 138 -30.46 6.53 -2.92
N GLY A 139 -31.36 5.64 -2.47
CA GLY A 139 -31.44 4.24 -2.92
C GLY A 139 -30.28 3.36 -2.42
N ASP A 140 -29.73 3.65 -1.24
CA ASP A 140 -28.73 2.82 -0.55
C ASP A 140 -29.43 1.81 0.37
N ASP A 141 -30.05 0.78 -0.23
CA ASP A 141 -30.80 -0.23 0.53
C ASP A 141 -29.89 -1.24 1.26
N ASP A 142 -28.65 -1.41 0.81
CA ASP A 142 -27.67 -2.38 1.33
C ASP A 142 -26.48 -1.75 2.10
N LEU A 143 -26.56 -0.50 2.45
CA LEU A 143 -25.56 0.29 3.19
C LEU A 143 -24.18 0.39 2.51
N ARG A 144 -23.99 -0.12 1.30
CA ARG A 144 -22.69 -0.09 0.60
C ARG A 144 -22.28 1.32 0.24
N LYS A 145 -23.20 2.13 -0.30
CA LYS A 145 -22.88 3.52 -0.64
C LYS A 145 -22.49 4.31 0.61
N ARG A 146 -23.20 4.09 1.74
CA ARG A 146 -22.88 4.73 3.01
C ARG A 146 -21.50 4.30 3.53
N HIS A 147 -21.16 3.04 3.46
CA HIS A 147 -19.84 2.54 3.84
C HIS A 147 -18.73 3.14 2.97
N GLN A 148 -18.88 3.12 1.65
CA GLN A 148 -17.92 3.72 0.72
C GLN A 148 -17.78 5.23 0.92
N LEU A 149 -18.88 5.94 1.20
CA LEU A 149 -18.84 7.36 1.56
C LEU A 149 -18.08 7.57 2.87
N ALA A 150 -18.36 6.77 3.90
CA ALA A 150 -17.69 6.87 5.20
C ALA A 150 -16.17 6.62 5.06
N GLU A 151 -15.75 5.63 4.26
CA GLU A 151 -14.34 5.39 3.95
C GLU A 151 -13.68 6.58 3.26
N ARG A 152 -14.36 7.17 2.25
CA ARG A 152 -13.84 8.35 1.53
C ARG A 152 -13.75 9.58 2.41
N LEU A 153 -14.74 9.81 3.27
CA LEU A 153 -14.74 10.92 4.22
C LEU A 153 -13.67 10.73 5.30
N ALA A 154 -13.52 9.52 5.82
CA ALA A 154 -12.47 9.21 6.79
C ALA A 154 -11.08 9.44 6.18
N ASP A 155 -10.84 9.00 4.95
CA ASP A 155 -9.62 9.23 4.20
C ASP A 155 -9.36 10.73 3.97
N LEU A 156 -10.40 11.49 3.61
CA LEU A 156 -10.31 12.93 3.42
C LEU A 156 -9.93 13.66 4.71
N PHE A 157 -10.57 13.34 5.83
CA PHE A 157 -10.23 13.94 7.12
C PHE A 157 -8.87 13.52 7.65
N ASP A 158 -8.43 12.27 7.37
CA ASP A 158 -7.06 11.84 7.68
C ASP A 158 -6.04 12.69 6.91
N GLN A 159 -6.28 12.92 5.61
CA GLN A 159 -5.44 13.80 4.79
C GLN A 159 -5.45 15.25 5.32
N TYR A 160 -6.61 15.78 5.69
CA TYR A 160 -6.67 17.13 6.25
C TYR A 160 -5.91 17.25 7.57
N GLN A 161 -5.94 16.26 8.43
CA GLN A 161 -5.14 16.25 9.66
C GLN A 161 -3.63 16.35 9.39
N VAL A 162 -3.17 15.77 8.30
CA VAL A 162 -1.74 15.73 7.92
C VAL A 162 -1.32 16.99 7.15
N TYR A 163 -2.15 17.45 6.20
CA TYR A 163 -1.76 18.48 5.24
C TYR A 163 -2.43 19.83 5.49
N ARG A 164 -3.58 19.86 6.14
CA ARG A 164 -4.44 21.04 6.30
C ARG A 164 -5.04 21.14 7.69
N ALA A 165 -4.22 20.91 8.70
CA ALA A 165 -4.61 21.10 10.11
C ALA A 165 -5.14 22.51 10.38
N ASP A 166 -4.64 23.50 9.64
CA ASP A 166 -5.09 24.88 9.65
C ASP A 166 -6.59 25.04 9.30
N TRP A 167 -7.10 24.28 8.32
CA TRP A 167 -8.53 24.26 7.99
C TRP A 167 -9.35 23.65 9.10
N LEU A 168 -8.91 22.52 9.63
CA LEU A 168 -9.62 21.81 10.70
C LEU A 168 -9.69 22.62 11.99
N ASP A 169 -8.65 23.39 12.30
CA ASP A 169 -8.63 24.31 13.45
C ASP A 169 -9.62 25.48 13.24
N ALA A 170 -9.65 26.09 12.05
CA ALA A 170 -10.61 27.14 11.71
C ALA A 170 -12.06 26.62 11.77
N TRP A 171 -12.33 25.44 11.21
CA TRP A 171 -13.67 24.82 11.26
C TRP A 171 -14.10 24.47 12.69
N ALA A 172 -13.17 24.01 13.52
CA ALA A 172 -13.41 23.76 14.93
C ALA A 172 -13.72 25.04 15.71
N ALA A 173 -13.18 26.19 15.28
CA ALA A 173 -13.49 27.51 15.84
C ALA A 173 -14.80 28.12 15.29
N GLY A 174 -15.49 27.42 14.39
CA GLY A 174 -16.74 27.89 13.78
C GLY A 174 -16.54 28.74 12.52
N GLU A 175 -15.34 28.81 11.97
CA GLU A 175 -15.00 29.56 10.77
C GLU A 175 -15.05 28.67 9.55
N ASP A 176 -16.05 28.83 8.68
CA ASP A 176 -16.20 28.06 7.43
C ASP A 176 -15.31 28.63 6.33
N VAL A 177 -13.98 28.45 6.47
CA VAL A 177 -12.97 29.01 5.56
C VAL A 177 -11.98 27.96 5.09
N LEU A 178 -11.37 28.22 3.93
CA LEU A 178 -10.15 27.58 3.45
C LEU A 178 -8.99 28.56 3.58
N ILE A 179 -7.90 28.14 4.17
CA ILE A 179 -6.68 28.94 4.28
C ILE A 179 -5.80 28.61 3.07
N THR A 180 -5.46 29.64 2.28
CA THR A 180 -4.58 29.46 1.10
C THR A 180 -3.13 29.23 1.52
N ALA A 181 -2.27 28.82 0.57
CA ALA A 181 -0.83 28.68 0.80
C ALA A 181 -0.13 29.99 1.23
N ARG A 182 -0.80 31.16 1.02
CA ARG A 182 -0.34 32.47 1.48
C ARG A 182 -0.87 32.87 2.85
N GLY A 183 -1.65 32.02 3.50
CA GLY A 183 -2.28 32.29 4.79
C GLY A 183 -3.57 33.13 4.70
N GLU A 184 -4.12 33.36 3.48
CA GLU A 184 -5.35 34.10 3.31
C GLU A 184 -6.57 33.20 3.55
N ALA A 185 -7.48 33.63 4.41
CA ALA A 185 -8.76 32.94 4.63
C ALA A 185 -9.75 33.25 3.51
N ARG A 186 -10.35 32.23 2.92
CA ARG A 186 -11.41 32.35 1.90
C ARG A 186 -12.63 31.55 2.35
N PRO A 187 -13.84 32.11 2.26
CA PRO A 187 -15.06 31.38 2.63
C PRO A 187 -15.21 30.07 1.84
N LEU A 188 -15.66 29.02 2.52
CA LEU A 188 -16.07 27.77 1.84
C LEU A 188 -17.24 28.06 0.89
N ALA A 189 -17.19 27.44 -0.29
CA ALA A 189 -18.34 27.42 -1.17
C ALA A 189 -19.54 26.73 -0.48
N GLU A 190 -20.76 27.18 -0.78
CA GLU A 190 -21.97 26.64 -0.14
C GLU A 190 -22.05 25.09 -0.27
N ALA A 191 -21.72 24.55 -1.43
CA ALA A 191 -21.70 23.12 -1.68
C ALA A 191 -20.62 22.33 -0.89
N GLN A 192 -19.69 23.01 -0.21
CA GLN A 192 -18.60 22.41 0.56
C GLN A 192 -18.72 22.63 2.07
N ARG A 193 -19.67 23.45 2.54
CA ARG A 193 -19.85 23.77 3.98
C ARG A 193 -20.14 22.56 4.84
N TRP A 194 -20.73 21.50 4.26
CA TRP A 194 -20.98 20.26 4.95
C TRP A 194 -19.70 19.62 5.53
N GLN A 195 -18.52 19.87 4.93
CA GLN A 195 -17.25 19.33 5.43
C GLN A 195 -16.88 19.93 6.78
N ALA A 196 -17.00 21.26 6.92
CA ALA A 196 -16.73 21.95 8.18
C ALA A 196 -17.74 21.54 9.26
N GLU A 197 -19.02 21.44 8.90
CA GLU A 197 -20.05 20.99 9.82
C GLU A 197 -19.85 19.55 10.27
N LEU A 198 -19.55 18.64 9.34
CA LEU A 198 -19.26 17.23 9.66
C LEU A 198 -18.03 17.08 10.58
N TRP A 199 -17.01 17.92 10.39
CA TRP A 199 -15.86 17.93 11.29
C TRP A 199 -16.24 18.35 12.70
N ARG A 200 -17.10 19.37 12.86
CA ARG A 200 -17.63 19.79 14.17
C ARG A 200 -18.42 18.69 14.85
N VAL A 201 -19.34 18.05 14.12
CA VAL A 201 -20.12 16.91 14.63
C VAL A 201 -19.22 15.76 15.09
N LEU A 202 -18.20 15.40 14.31
CA LEU A 202 -17.23 14.37 14.69
C LEU A 202 -16.48 14.74 15.99
N ARG A 203 -16.08 16.00 16.13
CA ARG A 203 -15.43 16.48 17.35
C ARG A 203 -16.35 16.45 18.56
N GLU A 204 -17.61 16.88 18.40
CA GLU A 204 -18.63 16.83 19.46
C GLU A 204 -18.90 15.38 19.90
N ASP A 205 -19.01 14.47 18.97
CA ASP A 205 -19.20 13.04 19.23
C ASP A 205 -18.02 12.43 20.00
N ILE A 206 -16.79 12.70 19.57
CA ILE A 206 -15.58 12.24 20.26
C ILE A 206 -15.46 12.89 21.65
N ALA A 207 -15.84 14.17 21.79
CA ALA A 207 -15.84 14.83 23.09
C ALA A 207 -16.89 14.25 24.05
N ALA A 208 -18.04 13.87 23.54
CA ALA A 208 -19.08 13.20 24.34
C ALA A 208 -18.63 11.84 24.87
N ASP A 209 -17.88 11.07 24.06
CA ASP A 209 -17.37 9.75 24.43
C ASP A 209 -16.13 9.81 25.33
N LEU A 210 -15.12 10.60 24.94
CA LEU A 210 -13.76 10.57 25.46
C LEU A 210 -13.35 11.86 26.18
N GLY A 211 -14.25 12.85 26.25
CA GLY A 211 -13.99 14.17 26.84
C GLY A 211 -12.91 14.97 26.13
N GLU A 212 -12.35 15.95 26.83
CA GLU A 212 -11.26 16.81 26.32
C GLU A 212 -9.99 16.01 25.96
N ALA A 213 -9.74 14.89 26.64
CA ALA A 213 -8.61 14.01 26.32
C ALA A 213 -8.73 13.42 24.92
N GLY A 214 -9.96 13.03 24.50
CA GLY A 214 -10.23 12.57 23.15
C GLY A 214 -9.93 13.64 22.11
N LEU A 215 -10.37 14.87 22.32
CA LEU A 215 -10.09 16.01 21.43
C LEU A 215 -8.58 16.33 21.36
N ALA A 216 -7.87 16.27 22.50
CA ALA A 216 -6.44 16.49 22.58
C ALA A 216 -5.61 15.40 21.88
N SER A 217 -6.25 14.28 21.46
CA SER A 217 -5.63 13.15 20.76
C SER A 217 -5.69 13.25 19.23
N SER A 218 -6.26 14.34 18.66
CA SER A 218 -6.16 14.59 17.22
C SER A 218 -4.70 14.78 16.80
N ARG A 219 -4.34 14.34 15.60
CA ARG A 219 -2.95 14.42 15.11
C ARG A 219 -2.39 15.84 15.19
N ALA A 220 -3.18 16.85 14.84
CA ALA A 220 -2.79 18.26 14.92
C ALA A 220 -2.54 18.73 16.37
N ALA A 221 -3.40 18.33 17.31
CA ALA A 221 -3.25 18.69 18.72
C ALA A 221 -2.03 18.02 19.34
N VAL A 222 -1.85 16.72 19.09
CA VAL A 222 -0.68 15.94 19.56
C VAL A 222 0.61 16.52 18.98
N HIS A 223 0.63 16.86 17.69
CA HIS A 223 1.79 17.48 17.04
C HIS A 223 2.17 18.81 17.68
N ARG A 224 1.23 19.72 17.94
CA ARG A 224 1.51 20.99 18.62
C ARG A 224 2.06 20.80 20.03
N ARG A 225 1.48 19.89 20.82
CA ARG A 225 1.98 19.54 22.17
C ARG A 225 3.38 18.99 22.11
N PHE A 226 3.65 18.09 21.16
CA PHE A 226 4.98 17.52 20.92
C PHE A 226 6.00 18.59 20.59
N LEU A 227 5.73 19.50 19.65
CA LEU A 227 6.65 20.58 19.31
C LEU A 227 6.94 21.49 20.51
N ALA A 228 5.91 21.77 21.33
CA ALA A 228 6.11 22.55 22.55
C ALA A 228 6.97 21.81 23.57
N ALA A 229 6.77 20.50 23.75
CA ALA A 229 7.58 19.68 24.65
C ALA A 229 9.03 19.57 24.17
N CYS A 230 9.26 19.40 22.86
CA CYS A 230 10.61 19.29 22.28
C CYS A 230 11.44 20.55 22.41
N ARG A 231 10.83 21.73 22.61
CA ARG A 231 11.59 22.98 22.84
C ARG A 231 12.43 22.95 24.12
N GLU A 232 12.02 22.16 25.10
CA GLU A 232 12.69 22.00 26.40
C GLU A 232 13.68 20.81 26.41
N LEU A 233 13.75 20.03 25.32
CA LEU A 233 14.68 18.92 25.19
C LEU A 233 16.06 19.40 24.70
N ASP A 234 17.10 18.74 25.24
CA ASP A 234 18.49 18.87 24.82
C ASP A 234 19.17 17.50 24.78
N ALA A 235 20.43 17.47 24.37
CA ALA A 235 21.19 16.23 24.22
C ALA A 235 21.35 15.41 25.52
N THR A 236 21.10 16.00 26.69
CA THR A 236 21.28 15.34 28.00
C THR A 236 19.99 14.69 28.52
N ASN A 237 18.83 15.11 28.01
CA ASN A 237 17.51 14.67 28.49
C ASN A 237 16.67 13.98 27.42
N ARG A 238 17.31 13.28 26.46
CA ARG A 238 16.63 12.51 25.41
C ARG A 238 15.68 11.47 25.99
N PRO A 239 14.37 11.49 25.61
CA PRO A 239 13.39 10.48 26.02
C PRO A 239 13.85 9.05 25.64
N PRO A 240 13.66 8.05 26.54
CA PRO A 240 14.13 6.68 26.31
C PRO A 240 13.59 6.01 25.06
N GLY A 241 12.37 6.38 24.62
CA GLY A 241 11.72 5.86 23.43
C GLY A 241 12.16 6.53 22.12
N LEU A 242 13.01 7.57 22.15
CA LEU A 242 13.57 8.16 20.95
C LEU A 242 14.91 7.52 20.60
N PRO A 243 15.13 7.10 19.33
CA PRO A 243 16.40 6.54 18.88
C PRO A 243 17.50 7.61 18.89
N ARG A 244 18.74 7.18 19.00
CA ARG A 244 19.91 8.10 18.90
C ARG A 244 20.11 8.60 17.47
N ARG A 245 19.73 7.78 16.47
CA ARG A 245 19.83 8.12 15.06
C ARG A 245 18.56 7.72 14.31
N VAL A 246 18.16 8.58 13.37
CA VAL A 246 17.08 8.36 12.42
C VAL A 246 17.61 8.65 11.03
N ILE A 247 17.51 7.66 10.13
CA ILE A 247 17.86 7.84 8.73
C ILE A 247 16.56 7.87 7.92
N VAL A 248 16.38 8.92 7.11
CA VAL A 248 15.25 9.02 6.17
C VAL A 248 15.78 8.78 4.78
N PHE A 249 15.29 7.72 4.12
CA PHE A 249 15.85 7.29 2.86
C PHE A 249 14.78 6.95 1.79
N GLY A 250 15.02 7.41 0.55
CA GLY A 250 14.20 7.05 -0.60
C GLY A 250 12.77 7.62 -0.57
N ILE A 251 12.57 8.70 0.17
CA ILE A 251 11.30 9.40 0.27
C ILE A 251 11.34 10.63 -0.64
N SER A 252 10.41 10.68 -1.61
CA SER A 252 10.38 11.73 -2.62
C SER A 252 9.77 13.05 -2.13
N SER A 253 8.94 13.00 -1.08
CA SER A 253 8.37 14.17 -0.42
C SER A 253 7.85 13.81 0.97
N LEU A 254 7.94 14.76 1.90
CA LEU A 254 7.39 14.65 3.25
C LEU A 254 6.44 15.84 3.51
N PRO A 255 5.34 15.64 4.26
CA PRO A 255 4.51 16.73 4.74
C PRO A 255 5.29 17.69 5.65
N ALA A 256 4.88 18.96 5.70
CA ALA A 256 5.50 19.95 6.57
C ALA A 256 5.55 19.51 8.04
N GLN A 257 4.43 18.99 8.57
CA GLN A 257 4.37 18.46 9.93
C GLN A 257 5.42 17.36 10.21
N THR A 258 5.70 16.52 9.22
CA THR A 258 6.73 15.47 9.35
C THR A 258 8.13 16.08 9.46
N LEU A 259 8.44 17.08 8.65
CA LEU A 259 9.72 17.78 8.70
C LEU A 259 9.87 18.57 10.01
N GLU A 260 8.82 19.28 10.45
CA GLU A 260 8.80 19.96 11.74
C GLU A 260 9.08 19.00 12.90
N ALA A 261 8.44 17.83 12.89
CA ALA A 261 8.65 16.83 13.92
C ALA A 261 10.06 16.21 13.87
N LEU A 262 10.58 15.91 12.67
CA LEU A 262 11.95 15.40 12.51
C LEU A 262 12.99 16.46 12.95
N ALA A 263 12.77 17.73 12.63
CA ALA A 263 13.63 18.83 13.10
C ALA A 263 13.56 19.00 14.63
N ALA A 264 12.37 18.77 15.23
CA ALA A 264 12.24 18.75 16.69
C ALA A 264 12.97 17.56 17.33
N VAL A 265 12.86 16.36 16.75
CA VAL A 265 13.62 15.16 17.16
C VAL A 265 15.12 15.37 17.03
N ALA A 266 15.56 16.12 16.02
CA ALA A 266 16.97 16.42 15.77
C ALA A 266 17.67 17.22 16.89
N ARG A 267 16.91 17.79 17.82
CA ARG A 267 17.48 18.43 19.02
C ARG A 267 18.14 17.44 19.98
N VAL A 268 17.70 16.18 19.95
CA VAL A 268 18.17 15.10 20.86
C VAL A 268 18.66 13.85 20.14
N SER A 269 18.47 13.76 18.83
CA SER A 269 18.86 12.64 17.99
C SER A 269 19.57 13.13 16.73
N GLN A 270 20.41 12.28 16.14
CA GLN A 270 20.96 12.53 14.81
C GLN A 270 19.94 12.16 13.76
N VAL A 271 19.46 13.11 12.97
CA VAL A 271 18.54 12.88 11.84
C VAL A 271 19.31 13.09 10.54
N LEU A 272 19.48 12.02 9.77
CA LEU A 272 20.13 12.03 8.45
C LEU A 272 19.07 11.85 7.36
N LEU A 273 18.84 12.91 6.59
CA LEU A 273 17.86 12.92 5.49
C LEU A 273 18.58 12.79 4.15
N CYS A 274 18.42 11.65 3.46
CA CYS A 274 18.95 11.39 2.13
C CYS A 274 17.94 11.80 1.07
N VAL A 275 18.17 12.91 0.39
CA VAL A 275 17.24 13.52 -0.58
C VAL A 275 17.66 13.19 -2.00
N HIS A 276 16.81 12.47 -2.73
CA HIS A 276 16.97 12.29 -4.16
C HIS A 276 16.56 13.59 -4.88
N ASN A 277 17.54 14.32 -5.38
CA ASN A 277 17.38 15.58 -6.09
C ASN A 277 18.00 15.44 -7.50
N PRO A 278 17.19 15.49 -8.58
CA PRO A 278 17.69 15.22 -9.92
C PRO A 278 18.57 16.32 -10.50
N CYS A 279 18.57 17.53 -9.90
CA CYS A 279 19.27 18.70 -10.42
C CYS A 279 20.25 19.28 -9.40
N ARG A 280 21.47 19.61 -9.85
CA ARG A 280 22.49 20.26 -9.01
C ARG A 280 22.24 21.75 -8.79
N HIS A 281 21.46 22.37 -9.67
CA HIS A 281 21.09 23.77 -9.54
C HIS A 281 19.81 23.91 -8.73
N TYR A 282 19.62 25.08 -8.13
CA TYR A 282 18.36 25.38 -7.46
C TYR A 282 17.26 25.55 -8.49
N TRP A 283 16.26 24.70 -8.43
CA TRP A 283 15.15 24.65 -9.37
C TRP A 283 13.77 24.72 -8.69
N ALA A 284 13.74 24.83 -7.36
CA ALA A 284 12.55 25.11 -6.60
C ALA A 284 12.19 26.59 -6.74
N ASP A 285 10.97 26.87 -7.13
CA ASP A 285 10.44 28.07 -7.72
C ASP A 285 10.38 29.38 -6.96
N ILE A 286 10.23 30.44 -7.77
CA ILE A 286 9.65 31.78 -7.53
C ILE A 286 10.11 32.40 -6.24
N ILE A 287 11.15 33.21 -6.38
CA ILE A 287 11.55 34.11 -5.31
C ILE A 287 10.80 35.41 -5.51
N GLU A 288 9.80 35.68 -4.66
CA GLU A 288 9.27 37.03 -4.51
C GLU A 288 10.43 37.97 -4.11
N HIS A 289 10.38 39.23 -4.51
CA HIS A 289 11.43 40.25 -4.20
C HIS A 289 11.86 40.27 -2.73
N LYS A 290 10.97 39.90 -1.80
CA LYS A 290 11.23 39.81 -0.36
C LYS A 290 12.16 38.67 0.05
N ASP A 291 12.27 37.66 -0.77
CA ASP A 291 13.08 36.45 -0.46
C ASP A 291 14.44 36.42 -1.17
N LEU A 292 14.76 37.42 -2.00
CA LEU A 292 16.07 37.53 -2.66
C LEU A 292 17.23 37.51 -1.67
N LEU A 293 17.09 38.12 -0.51
CA LEU A 293 18.09 38.09 0.56
C LEU A 293 18.24 36.71 1.22
N ARG A 294 17.17 35.91 1.22
CA ARG A 294 17.22 34.51 1.69
C ARG A 294 17.85 33.59 0.64
N ALA A 295 17.73 33.91 -0.64
CA ALA A 295 18.31 33.13 -1.74
C ALA A 295 19.83 33.00 -1.67
N GLU A 296 20.53 33.98 -1.08
CA GLU A 296 21.99 33.95 -0.89
C GLU A 296 22.41 32.90 0.16
N ARG A 297 21.50 32.46 1.05
CA ARG A 297 21.77 31.46 2.10
C ARG A 297 21.37 30.03 1.70
N LYS A 298 20.81 29.86 0.49
CA LYS A 298 20.33 28.55 0.04
C LYS A 298 21.49 27.64 -0.37
N ARG A 299 21.33 26.35 -0.09
CA ARG A 299 22.31 25.29 -0.34
C ARG A 299 22.74 25.22 -1.81
N GLN A 300 21.77 25.26 -2.72
CA GLN A 300 22.02 25.17 -4.14
C GLN A 300 22.07 26.55 -4.79
N ARG A 301 23.05 26.75 -5.65
CA ARG A 301 23.16 27.99 -6.43
C ARG A 301 22.26 27.92 -7.65
N ARG A 302 21.66 29.05 -8.00
CA ARG A 302 20.96 29.19 -9.27
C ARG A 302 21.91 29.01 -10.44
N ARG A 303 21.40 28.50 -11.53
CA ARG A 303 22.14 28.41 -12.78
C ARG A 303 22.47 29.81 -13.29
N PRO A 304 23.72 30.09 -13.70
CA PRO A 304 24.07 31.37 -14.30
C PRO A 304 23.16 31.71 -15.50
N GLY A 305 22.68 32.95 -15.58
CA GLY A 305 21.80 33.44 -16.66
C GLY A 305 20.31 33.21 -16.43
N MET A 306 19.90 32.56 -15.35
CA MET A 306 18.50 32.38 -15.01
C MET A 306 17.90 33.66 -14.39
N PRO A 307 16.71 34.15 -14.83
CA PRO A 307 16.08 35.33 -14.25
C PRO A 307 15.83 35.20 -12.76
N ALA A 308 15.81 36.33 -12.05
CA ALA A 308 15.57 36.37 -10.60
C ALA A 308 14.13 35.97 -10.25
N ASP A 309 13.17 36.45 -11.03
CA ASP A 309 11.75 36.15 -10.90
C ASP A 309 11.30 35.31 -12.11
N LEU A 310 10.74 34.14 -11.84
CA LEU A 310 10.16 33.24 -12.85
C LEU A 310 8.77 32.85 -12.42
N ALA A 311 7.78 33.13 -13.27
CA ALA A 311 6.46 32.56 -13.09
C ALA A 311 6.49 31.05 -13.38
N GLU A 312 5.65 30.26 -12.70
CA GLU A 312 5.57 28.80 -12.90
C GLU A 312 5.29 28.45 -14.38
N THR A 313 4.54 29.31 -15.09
CA THR A 313 4.23 29.19 -16.51
C THR A 313 5.43 29.44 -17.42
N GLU A 314 6.46 30.14 -16.95
CA GLU A 314 7.66 30.50 -17.72
C GLU A 314 8.86 29.60 -17.41
N LEU A 315 8.77 28.78 -16.37
CA LEU A 315 9.86 27.90 -15.95
C LEU A 315 10.37 27.00 -17.09
N HIS A 316 9.48 26.55 -17.97
CA HIS A 316 9.83 25.70 -19.11
C HIS A 316 10.71 26.41 -20.17
N LEU A 317 10.75 27.74 -20.17
CA LEU A 317 11.61 28.51 -21.07
C LEU A 317 13.07 28.59 -20.57
N HIS A 318 13.26 28.45 -19.27
CA HIS A 318 14.54 28.65 -18.59
C HIS A 318 15.06 27.41 -17.90
N ALA A 319 14.34 26.28 -17.97
CA ALA A 319 14.67 25.02 -17.34
C ALA A 319 14.46 23.86 -18.29
N GLN A 320 14.91 22.68 -17.89
CA GLN A 320 14.64 21.44 -18.62
C GLN A 320 13.13 21.15 -18.64
N PRO A 321 12.50 20.97 -19.84
CA PRO A 321 11.05 20.94 -19.97
C PRO A 321 10.34 19.83 -19.19
N LEU A 322 10.93 18.62 -19.11
CA LEU A 322 10.35 17.51 -18.36
C LEU A 322 10.37 17.78 -16.87
N LEU A 323 11.47 18.33 -16.35
CA LEU A 323 11.57 18.70 -14.95
C LEU A 323 10.60 19.84 -14.60
N ALA A 324 10.42 20.80 -15.50
CA ALA A 324 9.46 21.89 -15.34
C ALA A 324 8.02 21.36 -15.26
N ALA A 325 7.64 20.45 -16.17
CA ALA A 325 6.28 19.91 -16.26
C ALA A 325 5.95 18.92 -15.13
N TRP A 326 6.88 18.02 -14.78
CA TRP A 326 6.61 16.92 -13.84
C TRP A 326 7.20 17.13 -12.43
N GLY A 327 8.09 18.10 -12.29
CA GLY A 327 8.86 18.32 -11.05
C GLY A 327 8.15 19.12 -9.96
N LYS A 328 6.87 19.50 -10.10
CA LYS A 328 6.18 20.40 -9.16
C LYS A 328 6.29 19.93 -7.70
N GLN A 329 5.96 18.68 -7.43
CA GLN A 329 6.04 18.11 -6.08
C GLN A 329 7.48 18.17 -5.51
N GLY A 330 8.48 17.86 -6.33
CA GLY A 330 9.88 17.95 -5.92
C GLY A 330 10.33 19.39 -5.67
N ARG A 331 9.86 20.36 -6.46
CA ARG A 331 10.12 21.80 -6.23
C ARG A 331 9.56 22.25 -4.89
N ASP A 332 8.30 21.92 -4.61
CA ASP A 332 7.64 22.27 -3.35
C ASP A 332 8.35 21.64 -2.16
N TYR A 333 8.79 20.38 -2.32
CA TYR A 333 9.55 19.69 -1.28
C TYR A 333 10.92 20.32 -1.00
N LEU A 334 11.69 20.64 -2.04
CA LEU A 334 12.99 21.31 -1.88
C LEU A 334 12.85 22.68 -1.22
N ARG A 335 11.81 23.44 -1.60
CA ARG A 335 11.51 24.73 -0.97
C ARG A 335 11.21 24.57 0.52
N LEU A 336 10.44 23.54 0.88
CA LEU A 336 10.13 23.24 2.27
C LEU A 336 11.37 22.79 3.06
N LEU A 337 12.23 21.97 2.44
CA LEU A 337 13.49 21.54 3.07
C LEU A 337 14.44 22.69 3.38
N ASP A 338 14.51 23.70 2.52
CA ASP A 338 15.34 24.89 2.72
C ASP A 338 15.02 25.66 4.03
N GLU A 339 13.81 25.47 4.59
CA GLU A 339 13.43 26.10 5.87
C GLU A 339 14.07 25.40 7.08
N PHE A 340 14.50 24.15 6.93
CA PHE A 340 15.06 23.31 8.00
C PHE A 340 16.55 23.00 7.81
N ASP A 341 17.12 23.22 6.62
CA ASP A 341 18.50 22.84 6.28
C ASP A 341 19.50 23.93 6.69
N GLU A 342 20.14 23.72 7.83
CA GLU A 342 21.26 24.54 8.30
C GLU A 342 22.60 23.89 7.92
N GLN A 343 22.91 23.83 6.62
CA GLN A 343 24.06 23.14 6.05
C GLN A 343 25.39 23.38 6.78
N GLN A 344 25.63 24.61 7.26
CA GLN A 344 26.90 24.99 7.94
C GLN A 344 27.09 24.27 9.28
N ALA A 345 25.98 23.85 9.91
CA ALA A 345 26.03 23.17 11.21
C ALA A 345 26.64 21.75 11.13
N TYR A 346 26.61 21.10 9.99
CA TYR A 346 27.10 19.72 9.85
C TYR A 346 28.11 19.51 8.70
N ARG A 347 28.35 20.49 7.85
CA ARG A 347 29.28 20.38 6.72
C ARG A 347 30.68 19.96 7.18
N ASP A 348 31.22 20.60 8.19
CA ASP A 348 32.57 20.33 8.72
C ASP A 348 32.70 18.89 9.24
N LEU A 349 31.59 18.30 9.75
CA LEU A 349 31.58 16.93 10.21
C LEU A 349 31.77 15.95 9.03
N PHE A 350 31.10 16.16 7.93
CA PHE A 350 31.22 15.30 6.72
C PHE A 350 32.57 15.53 6.03
N GLU A 351 33.04 16.78 5.92
CA GLU A 351 34.36 17.11 5.34
C GLU A 351 35.52 16.50 6.17
N GLY A 352 35.40 16.50 7.49
CA GLY A 352 36.34 15.83 8.39
C GLY A 352 36.46 14.33 8.17
N GLU A 353 35.39 13.68 7.71
CA GLU A 353 35.33 12.26 7.34
C GLU A 353 35.64 12.02 5.85
N ALA A 354 36.05 13.04 5.10
CA ALA A 354 36.26 13.00 3.65
C ALA A 354 35.00 12.57 2.86
N LEU A 355 33.79 12.89 3.39
CA LEU A 355 32.49 12.65 2.76
C LEU A 355 31.91 13.94 2.21
N ARG A 356 31.13 13.85 1.15
CA ARG A 356 30.44 14.98 0.54
C ARG A 356 28.95 14.92 0.89
N ILE A 357 28.35 16.08 1.12
CA ILE A 357 26.90 16.22 1.35
C ILE A 357 26.13 16.51 0.08
N ASP A 358 26.81 16.85 -1.02
CA ASP A 358 26.27 17.09 -2.35
C ASP A 358 26.83 16.05 -3.32
N LEU A 359 26.03 15.03 -3.63
CA LEU A 359 26.40 13.87 -4.44
C LEU A 359 25.81 13.98 -5.85
N PHE A 360 26.22 15.02 -6.58
CA PHE A 360 25.77 15.24 -7.96
C PHE A 360 26.84 14.78 -8.95
N ASP A 361 26.56 13.66 -9.61
CA ASP A 361 27.47 13.06 -10.59
C ASP A 361 26.82 13.09 -11.97
N SER A 362 27.58 13.49 -13.00
CA SER A 362 27.09 13.44 -14.39
C SER A 362 26.83 11.98 -14.81
N PRO A 363 25.72 11.69 -15.51
CA PRO A 363 25.46 10.36 -16.07
C PRO A 363 26.38 10.00 -17.23
N LEU A 364 27.22 10.94 -17.70
CA LEU A 364 28.13 10.74 -18.80
C LEU A 364 29.41 10.05 -18.31
N HIS A 365 29.74 8.94 -18.91
CA HIS A 365 31.05 8.32 -18.70
C HIS A 365 32.07 8.91 -19.68
N HIS A 366 33.27 9.21 -19.19
CA HIS A 366 34.38 9.66 -20.01
C HIS A 366 34.69 8.58 -21.06
N ASN A 367 34.39 8.78 -22.32
CA ASN A 367 34.69 7.99 -23.52
C ASN A 367 33.51 7.25 -24.23
N ALA A 368 32.26 7.41 -23.85
CA ALA A 368 31.14 6.85 -24.60
C ALA A 368 30.32 7.96 -25.28
N GLU A 369 29.86 7.71 -26.51
CA GLU A 369 28.82 8.57 -27.13
C GLU A 369 27.58 8.55 -26.24
N PRO A 370 27.07 9.74 -25.84
CA PRO A 370 25.94 9.79 -24.91
C PRO A 370 24.65 9.34 -25.60
N SER A 371 24.03 8.28 -25.09
CA SER A 371 22.71 7.85 -25.51
C SER A 371 21.65 8.92 -25.21
N LEU A 372 20.50 8.88 -25.89
CA LEU A 372 19.41 9.83 -25.70
C LEU A 372 18.97 9.92 -24.22
N LEU A 373 18.86 8.78 -23.54
CA LEU A 373 18.49 8.76 -22.11
C LEU A 373 19.55 9.48 -21.26
N ARG A 374 20.83 9.27 -21.51
CA ARG A 374 21.89 9.95 -20.76
C ARG A 374 21.99 11.43 -21.05
N GLN A 375 21.73 11.84 -22.31
CA GLN A 375 21.62 13.26 -22.67
C GLN A 375 20.47 13.92 -21.86
N LEU A 376 19.30 13.28 -21.80
CA LEU A 376 18.15 13.78 -21.03
C LEU A 376 18.45 13.84 -19.53
N GLN A 377 19.10 12.83 -18.97
CA GLN A 377 19.48 12.80 -17.54
C GLN A 377 20.49 13.92 -17.22
N ASP A 378 21.44 14.16 -18.10
CA ASP A 378 22.43 15.25 -17.91
C ASP A 378 21.80 16.64 -18.11
N ASP A 379 20.87 16.76 -19.03
CA ASP A 379 20.10 18.01 -19.22
C ASP A 379 19.21 18.33 -18.00
N ILE A 380 18.65 17.32 -17.36
CA ILE A 380 17.93 17.49 -16.08
C ILE A 380 18.90 17.91 -14.99
N LEU A 381 20.04 17.24 -14.87
CA LEU A 381 21.08 17.56 -13.86
C LEU A 381 21.57 18.99 -14.00
N GLU A 382 21.81 19.44 -15.22
CA GLU A 382 22.34 20.78 -15.54
C GLU A 382 21.26 21.84 -15.78
N LEU A 383 19.99 21.47 -15.64
CA LEU A 383 18.83 22.35 -15.87
C LEU A 383 18.85 23.03 -17.25
N ARG A 384 19.19 22.31 -18.32
CA ARG A 384 19.32 22.89 -19.65
C ARG A 384 17.95 23.08 -20.32
N PRO A 385 17.64 24.30 -20.80
CA PRO A 385 16.47 24.50 -21.65
C PRO A 385 16.69 23.87 -23.02
N LEU A 386 15.60 23.61 -23.75
CA LEU A 386 15.62 22.91 -25.05
C LEU A 386 16.55 23.54 -26.10
N ALA A 387 16.70 24.86 -26.08
CA ALA A 387 17.60 25.57 -27.01
C ALA A 387 19.08 25.20 -26.78
N GLU A 388 19.49 25.07 -25.51
CA GLU A 388 20.85 24.67 -25.16
C GLU A 388 21.08 23.17 -25.38
N THR A 389 20.09 22.32 -25.08
CA THR A 389 20.11 20.89 -25.38
C THR A 389 20.48 20.64 -26.83
N ARG A 390 19.81 21.38 -27.79
CA ARG A 390 20.06 21.27 -29.23
C ARG A 390 21.45 21.79 -29.65
N ALA A 391 22.01 22.70 -28.89
CA ALA A 391 23.36 23.23 -29.16
C ALA A 391 24.47 22.34 -28.54
N THR A 392 24.16 21.64 -27.44
CA THR A 392 25.12 20.81 -26.68
C THR A 392 25.29 19.43 -27.29
N TRP A 393 24.19 18.80 -27.71
CA TRP A 393 24.21 17.39 -28.08
C TRP A 393 24.19 17.16 -29.59
N PRO A 394 24.95 16.17 -30.07
CA PRO A 394 24.81 15.71 -31.44
C PRO A 394 23.44 15.02 -31.62
N ALA A 395 23.00 14.95 -32.86
CA ALA A 395 21.80 14.20 -33.22
C ALA A 395 22.02 12.70 -32.91
N VAL A 396 21.03 12.10 -32.26
CA VAL A 396 21.04 10.65 -31.93
C VAL A 396 20.63 9.86 -33.17
N ASP A 397 21.36 8.80 -33.48
CA ASP A 397 20.98 7.84 -34.52
C ASP A 397 19.93 6.83 -33.93
N PRO A 398 18.65 6.93 -34.35
CA PRO A 398 17.60 6.06 -33.80
C PRO A 398 17.77 4.58 -34.20
N ALA A 399 18.63 4.26 -35.18
CA ALA A 399 18.93 2.87 -35.51
C ALA A 399 19.92 2.21 -34.56
N ARG A 400 20.75 3.00 -33.90
CA ARG A 400 21.78 2.55 -32.95
C ARG A 400 21.40 2.75 -31.51
N ASP A 401 20.78 3.88 -31.20
CA ASP A 401 20.37 4.19 -29.84
C ASP A 401 19.09 3.43 -29.46
N ARG A 402 19.22 2.58 -28.45
CA ARG A 402 18.15 1.76 -27.91
C ARG A 402 17.82 2.13 -26.47
N SER A 403 18.30 3.26 -25.97
CA SER A 403 18.12 3.67 -24.58
C SER A 403 16.68 4.05 -24.25
N LEU A 404 15.89 4.51 -25.24
CA LEU A 404 14.45 4.74 -25.16
C LEU A 404 13.76 4.01 -26.32
N ARG A 405 12.79 3.15 -26.01
CA ARG A 405 12.02 2.39 -27.00
C ARG A 405 10.54 2.54 -26.76
N PHE A 406 9.78 2.67 -27.83
CA PHE A 406 8.33 2.72 -27.81
C PHE A 406 7.78 1.58 -28.64
N GLN A 407 6.88 0.79 -28.06
CA GLN A 407 6.23 -0.33 -28.71
C GLN A 407 4.72 -0.10 -28.73
N VAL A 408 4.07 -0.48 -29.84
CA VAL A 408 2.63 -0.41 -29.99
C VAL A 408 2.09 -1.82 -30.13
N ALA A 409 1.20 -2.20 -29.24
CA ALA A 409 0.55 -3.50 -29.22
C ALA A 409 -0.97 -3.35 -29.29
N HIS A 410 -1.66 -4.35 -29.86
CA HIS A 410 -3.14 -4.32 -29.99
C HIS A 410 -3.87 -4.90 -28.78
N SER A 411 -3.15 -5.51 -27.81
CA SER A 411 -3.75 -6.10 -26.60
C SER A 411 -2.69 -6.24 -25.51
N ALA A 412 -3.13 -6.35 -24.24
CA ALA A 412 -2.25 -6.58 -23.10
C ALA A 412 -1.42 -7.88 -23.25
N LEU A 413 -2.01 -8.95 -23.77
CA LEU A 413 -1.28 -10.20 -24.03
C LEU A 413 -0.13 -9.97 -25.03
N ARG A 414 -0.41 -9.28 -26.16
CA ARG A 414 0.61 -8.98 -27.15
C ARG A 414 1.70 -8.06 -26.61
N GLU A 415 1.33 -7.12 -25.77
CA GLU A 415 2.27 -6.23 -25.11
C GLU A 415 3.27 -7.01 -24.22
N VAL A 416 2.76 -7.98 -23.45
CA VAL A 416 3.57 -8.87 -22.60
C VAL A 416 4.45 -9.81 -23.45
N GLU A 417 3.96 -10.33 -24.58
CA GLU A 417 4.78 -11.12 -25.52
C GLU A 417 5.94 -10.30 -26.08
N ILE A 418 5.68 -9.06 -26.51
CA ILE A 418 6.73 -8.15 -27.01
C ILE A 418 7.75 -7.88 -25.89
N LEU A 419 7.28 -7.64 -24.65
CA LEU A 419 8.17 -7.46 -23.50
C LEU A 419 9.09 -8.67 -23.35
N HIS A 420 8.55 -9.88 -23.33
CA HIS A 420 9.33 -11.12 -23.15
C HIS A 420 10.41 -11.25 -24.23
N ASP A 421 10.07 -11.03 -25.50
CA ASP A 421 11.02 -11.07 -26.62
C ASP A 421 12.12 -9.99 -26.49
N GLN A 422 11.75 -8.76 -26.04
CA GLN A 422 12.73 -7.69 -25.84
C GLN A 422 13.67 -7.99 -24.66
N LEU A 423 13.20 -8.64 -23.60
CA LEU A 423 14.02 -9.04 -22.47
C LEU A 423 14.99 -10.17 -22.86
N LEU A 424 14.56 -11.16 -23.64
CA LEU A 424 15.46 -12.19 -24.18
C LEU A 424 16.57 -11.59 -25.05
N ALA A 425 16.22 -10.62 -25.89
CA ALA A 425 17.21 -9.88 -26.69
C ALA A 425 18.19 -9.11 -25.78
N ALA A 426 17.70 -8.42 -24.75
CA ALA A 426 18.54 -7.68 -23.80
C ALA A 426 19.52 -8.60 -23.05
N PHE A 427 19.08 -9.76 -22.58
CA PHE A 427 19.96 -10.76 -21.94
C PHE A 427 21.01 -11.32 -22.90
N SER A 428 20.68 -11.44 -24.18
CA SER A 428 21.63 -11.90 -25.21
C SER A 428 22.66 -10.83 -25.56
N GLU A 429 22.26 -9.54 -25.57
CA GLU A 429 23.12 -8.38 -25.87
C GLU A 429 24.06 -8.07 -24.70
N ASP A 430 23.60 -8.24 -23.45
CA ASP A 430 24.35 -7.95 -22.23
C ASP A 430 24.36 -9.13 -21.25
N PRO A 431 25.41 -9.96 -21.28
CA PRO A 431 25.55 -11.12 -20.37
C PRO A 431 25.68 -10.75 -18.87
N THR A 432 25.92 -9.48 -18.55
CA THR A 432 25.99 -9.00 -17.16
C THR A 432 24.63 -8.62 -16.59
N LEU A 433 23.60 -8.48 -17.45
CA LEU A 433 22.25 -8.16 -17.04
C LEU A 433 21.63 -9.36 -16.33
N ARG A 434 21.03 -9.12 -15.17
CA ARG A 434 20.35 -10.14 -14.38
C ARG A 434 18.85 -9.83 -14.31
N PRO A 435 17.98 -10.84 -14.13
CA PRO A 435 16.53 -10.59 -14.01
C PRO A 435 16.17 -9.56 -12.93
N ARG A 436 16.86 -9.55 -11.79
CA ARG A 436 16.67 -8.57 -10.71
C ARG A 436 16.99 -7.12 -11.08
N ASP A 437 17.72 -6.89 -12.18
CA ASP A 437 18.11 -5.56 -12.66
C ASP A 437 17.00 -4.92 -13.52
N ILE A 438 15.90 -5.64 -13.71
CA ILE A 438 14.76 -5.26 -14.57
C ILE A 438 13.52 -5.01 -13.73
N LEU A 439 12.90 -3.87 -13.96
CA LEU A 439 11.60 -3.50 -13.41
C LEU A 439 10.58 -3.34 -14.53
N VAL A 440 9.45 -3.99 -14.40
CA VAL A 440 8.27 -3.80 -15.25
C VAL A 440 7.18 -3.13 -14.42
N MET A 441 6.68 -2.01 -14.89
CA MET A 441 5.64 -1.24 -14.19
C MET A 441 4.37 -1.20 -15.03
N VAL A 442 3.25 -1.43 -14.36
CA VAL A 442 1.90 -1.43 -14.97
C VAL A 442 0.97 -0.50 -14.18
N PRO A 443 -0.07 0.09 -14.80
CA PRO A 443 -1.06 0.88 -14.08
C PRO A 443 -1.83 0.06 -13.03
N ASP A 444 -2.11 -1.20 -13.36
CA ASP A 444 -2.84 -2.15 -12.51
C ASP A 444 -2.30 -3.57 -12.76
N VAL A 445 -1.67 -4.16 -11.75
CA VAL A 445 -1.05 -5.47 -11.88
C VAL A 445 -2.07 -6.60 -12.02
N ASP A 446 -3.25 -6.47 -11.43
CA ASP A 446 -4.28 -7.50 -11.51
C ASP A 446 -4.83 -7.67 -12.93
N GLN A 447 -4.92 -6.58 -13.70
CA GLN A 447 -5.30 -6.64 -15.12
C GLN A 447 -4.26 -7.33 -16.00
N TYR A 448 -2.96 -7.23 -15.64
CA TYR A 448 -1.87 -7.83 -16.40
C TYR A 448 -1.49 -9.23 -15.93
N ALA A 449 -1.87 -9.63 -14.71
CA ALA A 449 -1.44 -10.88 -14.09
C ALA A 449 -1.71 -12.11 -14.95
N ALA A 450 -2.90 -12.22 -15.52
CA ALA A 450 -3.25 -13.35 -16.40
C ALA A 450 -2.39 -13.40 -17.68
N ALA A 451 -2.13 -12.25 -18.31
CA ALA A 451 -1.28 -12.17 -19.51
C ALA A 451 0.19 -12.51 -19.18
N VAL A 452 0.69 -12.03 -18.04
CA VAL A 452 2.04 -12.35 -17.57
C VAL A 452 2.18 -13.84 -17.28
N GLN A 453 1.23 -14.44 -16.56
CA GLN A 453 1.24 -15.88 -16.32
C GLN A 453 1.17 -16.69 -17.61
N ALA A 454 0.38 -16.28 -18.58
CA ALA A 454 0.26 -16.97 -19.87
C ALA A 454 1.55 -16.94 -20.70
N VAL A 455 2.38 -15.88 -20.58
CA VAL A 455 3.60 -15.72 -21.38
C VAL A 455 4.82 -16.19 -20.62
N PHE A 456 5.07 -15.64 -19.42
CA PHE A 456 6.26 -15.96 -18.62
C PHE A 456 6.14 -17.28 -17.87
N GLY A 457 4.92 -17.61 -17.38
CA GLY A 457 4.66 -18.83 -16.63
C GLY A 457 4.49 -20.11 -17.48
N ARG A 458 4.47 -19.97 -18.82
CA ARG A 458 4.27 -21.11 -19.73
C ARG A 458 5.51 -22.00 -19.87
N LEU A 459 6.69 -21.44 -19.67
CA LEU A 459 7.97 -22.11 -19.91
C LEU A 459 8.48 -22.77 -18.63
N ASP A 460 8.95 -24.01 -18.75
CA ASP A 460 9.59 -24.69 -17.65
C ASP A 460 10.88 -23.98 -17.23
N PRO A 461 11.29 -24.05 -15.95
CA PRO A 461 12.54 -23.45 -15.46
C PRO A 461 13.79 -23.89 -16.21
N ASP A 462 13.76 -25.08 -16.82
CA ASP A 462 14.90 -25.64 -17.61
C ASP A 462 14.89 -25.13 -19.07
N ASP A 463 13.85 -24.47 -19.54
CA ASP A 463 13.82 -23.88 -20.89
C ASP A 463 14.77 -22.65 -20.93
N PRO A 464 15.68 -22.55 -21.89
CA PRO A 464 16.63 -21.43 -22.01
C PRO A 464 15.94 -20.07 -22.24
N ARG A 465 14.65 -20.05 -22.58
CA ARG A 465 13.82 -18.83 -22.72
C ARG A 465 13.07 -18.48 -21.43
N HIS A 466 13.18 -19.32 -20.39
CA HIS A 466 12.54 -19.05 -19.12
C HIS A 466 13.15 -17.82 -18.46
N ILE A 467 12.33 -16.84 -18.14
CA ILE A 467 12.69 -15.64 -17.38
C ILE A 467 11.97 -15.71 -16.04
N PRO A 468 12.70 -15.86 -14.92
CA PRO A 468 12.06 -15.84 -13.60
C PRO A 468 11.43 -14.47 -13.34
N PHE A 469 10.20 -14.47 -12.86
CA PHE A 469 9.45 -13.25 -12.59
C PHE A 469 8.71 -13.30 -11.26
N THR A 470 8.40 -12.14 -10.72
CA THR A 470 7.53 -11.96 -9.55
C THR A 470 6.50 -10.88 -9.84
N LEU A 471 5.23 -11.18 -9.53
CA LEU A 471 4.15 -10.20 -9.51
C LEU A 471 4.09 -9.60 -8.11
N SER A 472 4.38 -8.32 -8.00
CA SER A 472 4.32 -7.56 -6.76
C SER A 472 3.03 -6.72 -6.74
N ASP A 473 2.52 -6.41 -5.55
CA ASP A 473 1.33 -5.59 -5.34
C ASP A 473 0.00 -6.20 -5.85
N GLN A 474 0.03 -7.47 -6.24
CA GLN A 474 -1.21 -8.20 -6.48
C GLN A 474 -1.94 -8.41 -5.15
N ALA A 475 -3.25 -8.16 -5.13
CA ALA A 475 -4.07 -8.37 -3.95
C ALA A 475 -3.91 -9.81 -3.42
N SER A 476 -3.69 -9.96 -2.11
CA SER A 476 -3.46 -11.28 -1.49
C SER A 476 -4.61 -12.25 -1.77
N ARG A 477 -5.85 -11.74 -1.82
CA ARG A 477 -7.06 -12.51 -2.15
C ARG A 477 -7.04 -13.18 -3.51
N HIS A 478 -6.28 -12.67 -4.49
CA HIS A 478 -6.17 -13.26 -5.83
C HIS A 478 -5.00 -14.24 -5.98
N ARG A 479 -4.15 -14.35 -4.95
CA ARG A 479 -2.95 -15.21 -4.99
C ARG A 479 -3.06 -16.46 -4.13
N LEU A 480 -3.74 -16.34 -2.98
CA LEU A 480 -3.82 -17.42 -2.00
C LEU A 480 -5.08 -18.24 -2.23
N PRO A 481 -4.98 -19.55 -2.54
CA PRO A 481 -6.15 -20.38 -2.77
C PRO A 481 -7.16 -20.32 -1.62
N LEU A 482 -6.70 -20.27 -0.38
CA LEU A 482 -7.54 -20.12 0.81
C LEU A 482 -8.38 -18.83 0.76
N LEU A 483 -7.79 -17.70 0.37
CA LEU A 483 -8.50 -16.41 0.29
C LEU A 483 -9.48 -16.38 -0.90
N ILE A 484 -9.14 -17.03 -2.01
CA ILE A 484 -10.06 -17.22 -3.15
C ILE A 484 -11.29 -18.00 -2.72
N ALA A 485 -11.08 -19.10 -1.98
CA ALA A 485 -12.19 -19.89 -1.42
C ALA A 485 -13.01 -19.08 -0.41
N LEU A 486 -12.36 -18.31 0.46
CA LEU A 486 -13.05 -17.44 1.43
C LEU A 486 -13.93 -16.41 0.73
N GLU A 487 -13.43 -15.73 -0.31
CA GLU A 487 -14.23 -14.79 -1.09
C GLU A 487 -15.46 -15.46 -1.71
N SER A 488 -15.31 -16.69 -2.23
CA SER A 488 -16.42 -17.48 -2.75
C SER A 488 -17.41 -17.85 -1.65
N LEU A 489 -16.94 -18.25 -0.48
CA LEU A 489 -17.80 -18.57 0.68
C LEU A 489 -18.56 -17.33 1.19
N LEU A 490 -17.94 -16.16 1.23
CA LEU A 490 -18.59 -14.90 1.60
C LEU A 490 -19.62 -14.42 0.56
N ARG A 491 -19.69 -15.06 -0.61
CA ARG A 491 -20.70 -14.81 -1.63
C ARG A 491 -21.80 -15.87 -1.66
N LEU A 492 -21.76 -16.84 -0.77
CA LEU A 492 -22.73 -17.96 -0.70
C LEU A 492 -24.19 -17.54 -0.84
N PRO A 493 -24.71 -16.47 -0.20
CA PRO A 493 -26.08 -16.03 -0.35
C PRO A 493 -26.42 -15.57 -1.78
N GLU A 494 -25.44 -15.12 -2.55
CA GLU A 494 -25.59 -14.60 -3.92
C GLU A 494 -25.31 -15.68 -4.99
N LEU A 495 -24.61 -16.77 -4.61
CA LEU A 495 -24.16 -17.81 -5.53
C LEU A 495 -25.28 -18.81 -5.85
N ARG A 496 -25.28 -19.31 -7.10
CA ARG A 496 -26.11 -20.41 -7.51
C ARG A 496 -25.68 -21.77 -6.98
N LEU A 497 -24.43 -21.85 -6.47
CA LEU A 497 -23.80 -23.12 -6.06
C LEU A 497 -23.89 -24.19 -7.13
N SER A 498 -23.31 -23.90 -8.29
CA SER A 498 -23.17 -24.87 -9.38
C SER A 498 -22.16 -25.96 -8.99
N VAL A 499 -22.12 -27.02 -9.77
CA VAL A 499 -21.11 -28.08 -9.65
C VAL A 499 -19.70 -27.49 -9.78
N SER A 500 -19.50 -26.53 -10.69
CA SER A 500 -18.22 -25.88 -10.86
C SER A 500 -17.81 -25.11 -9.62
N ASP A 501 -18.72 -24.32 -9.00
CA ASP A 501 -18.42 -23.56 -7.80
C ASP A 501 -17.93 -24.46 -6.65
N LEU A 502 -18.54 -25.65 -6.50
CA LEU A 502 -18.11 -26.61 -5.47
C LEU A 502 -16.77 -27.27 -5.81
N LEU A 503 -16.56 -27.63 -7.07
CA LEU A 503 -15.30 -28.24 -7.51
C LEU A 503 -14.14 -27.25 -7.36
N ASP A 504 -14.35 -25.97 -7.65
CA ASP A 504 -13.37 -24.91 -7.44
C ASP A 504 -13.01 -24.77 -5.94
N LEU A 505 -14.00 -24.86 -5.04
CA LEU A 505 -13.73 -24.93 -3.59
C LEU A 505 -12.89 -26.15 -3.20
N LEU A 506 -13.17 -27.30 -3.81
CA LEU A 506 -12.44 -28.55 -3.57
C LEU A 506 -11.03 -28.58 -4.20
N GLU A 507 -10.72 -27.69 -5.14
CA GLU A 507 -9.33 -27.50 -5.61
C GLU A 507 -8.44 -26.89 -4.52
N VAL A 508 -9.02 -26.26 -3.49
CA VAL A 508 -8.26 -25.62 -2.39
C VAL A 508 -7.86 -26.66 -1.35
N PRO A 509 -6.54 -26.88 -1.11
CA PRO A 509 -6.06 -27.90 -0.18
C PRO A 509 -6.63 -27.75 1.24
N ALA A 510 -6.65 -26.52 1.78
CA ALA A 510 -7.15 -26.25 3.13
C ALA A 510 -8.65 -26.62 3.31
N VAL A 511 -9.46 -26.52 2.23
CA VAL A 511 -10.87 -26.97 2.23
C VAL A 511 -10.93 -28.49 2.21
N ARG A 512 -10.19 -29.13 1.30
CA ARG A 512 -10.13 -30.60 1.24
C ARG A 512 -9.70 -31.23 2.56
N ALA A 513 -8.65 -30.67 3.15
CA ALA A 513 -8.12 -31.14 4.44
C ALA A 513 -9.19 -31.07 5.54
N ARG A 514 -9.96 -29.99 5.57
CA ARG A 514 -11.03 -29.80 6.58
C ARG A 514 -12.08 -30.90 6.53
N PHE A 515 -12.44 -31.38 5.34
CA PHE A 515 -13.44 -32.41 5.15
C PHE A 515 -12.85 -33.82 4.93
N GLY A 516 -11.52 -33.98 4.96
CA GLY A 516 -10.86 -35.27 4.75
C GLY A 516 -11.04 -35.83 3.35
N ILE A 517 -11.12 -34.96 2.33
CA ILE A 517 -11.24 -35.32 0.91
C ILE A 517 -9.83 -35.33 0.30
N PRO A 518 -9.29 -36.48 -0.08
CA PRO A 518 -7.99 -36.54 -0.76
C PRO A 518 -8.11 -36.04 -2.20
N GLU A 519 -7.07 -35.47 -2.76
CA GLU A 519 -7.03 -35.01 -4.14
C GLU A 519 -7.37 -36.13 -5.15
N SER A 520 -6.88 -37.34 -4.88
CA SER A 520 -7.19 -38.55 -5.68
C SER A 520 -8.69 -38.89 -5.68
N GLY A 521 -9.48 -38.39 -4.75
CA GLY A 521 -10.92 -38.59 -4.67
C GLY A 521 -11.73 -37.66 -5.58
N LEU A 522 -11.17 -36.57 -6.07
CA LEU A 522 -11.90 -35.57 -6.88
C LEU A 522 -12.50 -36.17 -8.17
N PRO A 523 -11.82 -37.02 -8.95
CA PRO A 523 -12.42 -37.65 -10.14
C PRO A 523 -13.65 -38.51 -9.80
N THR A 524 -13.57 -39.22 -8.69
CA THR A 524 -14.72 -40.07 -8.21
C THR A 524 -15.90 -39.20 -7.80
N LEU A 525 -15.66 -38.14 -7.01
CA LEU A 525 -16.72 -37.19 -6.64
C LEU A 525 -17.36 -36.54 -7.87
N ARG A 526 -16.55 -36.12 -8.86
CA ARG A 526 -17.08 -35.56 -10.12
C ARG A 526 -17.99 -36.55 -10.84
N ARG A 527 -17.57 -37.81 -10.99
CA ARG A 527 -18.38 -38.86 -11.58
C ARG A 527 -19.72 -39.07 -10.85
N TRP A 528 -19.69 -39.12 -9.53
CA TRP A 528 -20.91 -39.28 -8.71
C TRP A 528 -21.85 -38.07 -8.82
N ILE A 529 -21.32 -36.86 -8.75
CA ILE A 529 -22.10 -35.62 -8.90
C ILE A 529 -22.83 -35.59 -10.24
N GLU A 530 -22.11 -35.91 -11.32
CA GLU A 530 -22.69 -35.97 -12.68
C GLU A 530 -23.73 -37.06 -12.80
N GLY A 531 -23.44 -38.28 -12.32
CA GLY A 531 -24.34 -39.45 -12.40
C GLY A 531 -25.57 -39.33 -11.51
N ALA A 532 -25.44 -38.75 -10.31
CA ALA A 532 -26.57 -38.44 -9.45
C ALA A 532 -27.47 -37.32 -10.00
N GLY A 533 -27.02 -36.65 -11.06
CA GLY A 533 -27.80 -35.60 -11.73
C GLY A 533 -27.79 -34.26 -11.01
N ILE A 534 -26.77 -33.99 -10.17
CA ILE A 534 -26.61 -32.70 -9.54
C ILE A 534 -26.16 -31.66 -10.57
N ARG A 535 -26.70 -30.45 -10.52
CA ARG A 535 -26.38 -29.37 -11.43
C ARG A 535 -26.04 -28.07 -10.68
N TRP A 536 -26.95 -27.60 -9.82
CA TRP A 536 -26.80 -26.37 -9.08
C TRP A 536 -27.86 -26.23 -7.97
N GLY A 537 -27.63 -25.38 -7.02
CA GLY A 537 -28.50 -25.02 -5.91
C GLY A 537 -28.46 -26.03 -4.76
N LEU A 538 -28.40 -25.56 -3.53
CA LEU A 538 -28.43 -26.43 -2.34
C LEU A 538 -29.72 -27.23 -2.28
N ASP A 539 -30.85 -26.53 -2.25
CA ASP A 539 -32.19 -27.09 -2.21
C ASP A 539 -33.22 -26.14 -2.88
N ALA A 540 -34.49 -26.44 -2.75
CA ALA A 540 -35.55 -25.60 -3.29
C ALA A 540 -35.67 -24.24 -2.57
N ARG A 541 -35.29 -24.13 -1.29
CA ARG A 541 -35.36 -22.89 -0.51
C ARG A 541 -34.27 -21.92 -0.97
N GLN A 542 -33.06 -22.42 -1.18
CA GLN A 542 -31.97 -21.60 -1.69
C GLN A 542 -32.24 -21.09 -3.11
N ARG A 543 -32.86 -21.90 -3.98
CA ARG A 543 -33.32 -21.42 -5.29
C ARG A 543 -34.40 -20.35 -5.20
N GLN A 544 -35.30 -20.47 -4.24
CA GLN A 544 -36.33 -19.45 -4.00
C GLN A 544 -35.75 -18.14 -3.53
N SER A 545 -34.66 -18.15 -2.72
CA SER A 545 -33.99 -16.92 -2.32
C SER A 545 -33.25 -16.19 -3.47
N LEU A 546 -33.10 -16.88 -4.62
CA LEU A 546 -32.58 -16.30 -5.87
C LEU A 546 -33.70 -15.91 -6.85
N ASP A 547 -34.88 -15.56 -6.35
CA ASP A 547 -36.06 -15.12 -7.11
C ASP A 547 -36.65 -16.18 -8.08
N LEU A 548 -36.46 -17.47 -7.77
CA LEU A 548 -37.01 -18.54 -8.54
C LEU A 548 -38.33 -19.09 -7.92
N PRO A 549 -39.22 -19.70 -8.74
CA PRO A 549 -40.42 -20.32 -8.20
C PRO A 549 -40.12 -21.36 -7.12
N GLY A 550 -40.93 -21.39 -6.07
CA GLY A 550 -40.80 -22.37 -4.99
C GLY A 550 -41.00 -23.84 -5.49
N GLY A 551 -40.43 -24.80 -4.76
CA GLY A 551 -40.58 -26.22 -5.01
C GLY A 551 -39.68 -26.82 -6.10
N MET A 552 -38.76 -26.07 -6.67
CA MET A 552 -37.82 -26.56 -7.70
C MET A 552 -36.65 -27.37 -7.10
N ALA A 553 -36.94 -28.58 -6.60
CA ALA A 553 -35.94 -29.43 -5.92
C ALA A 553 -35.09 -30.31 -6.88
N ALA A 554 -35.54 -30.55 -8.12
CA ALA A 554 -34.81 -31.40 -9.07
C ALA A 554 -33.43 -30.90 -9.40
N ASN A 555 -32.44 -31.78 -9.46
CA ASN A 555 -31.04 -31.47 -9.79
C ASN A 555 -30.31 -30.54 -8.79
N THR A 556 -30.84 -30.39 -7.57
CA THR A 556 -30.13 -29.70 -6.47
C THR A 556 -29.12 -30.64 -5.78
N TRP A 557 -28.27 -30.09 -4.95
CA TRP A 557 -27.35 -30.87 -4.11
C TRP A 557 -28.13 -31.81 -3.19
N ALA A 558 -29.16 -31.34 -2.48
CA ALA A 558 -30.02 -32.17 -1.63
C ALA A 558 -30.72 -33.31 -2.41
N PHE A 559 -31.17 -33.03 -3.65
CA PHE A 559 -31.75 -34.04 -4.53
C PHE A 559 -30.73 -35.13 -4.88
N GLY A 560 -29.55 -34.76 -5.35
CA GLY A 560 -28.54 -35.72 -5.77
C GLY A 560 -27.94 -36.50 -4.61
N LEU A 561 -27.70 -35.86 -3.47
CA LEU A 561 -27.22 -36.54 -2.25
C LEU A 561 -28.20 -37.60 -1.75
N ARG A 562 -29.52 -37.35 -1.81
CA ARG A 562 -30.51 -38.37 -1.49
C ARG A 562 -30.38 -39.58 -2.42
N ARG A 563 -30.16 -39.37 -3.72
CA ARG A 563 -29.93 -40.47 -4.68
C ARG A 563 -28.65 -41.22 -4.38
N LEU A 564 -27.56 -40.52 -4.07
CA LEU A 564 -26.26 -41.09 -3.71
C LEU A 564 -26.37 -41.96 -2.46
N LEU A 565 -26.93 -41.40 -1.37
CA LEU A 565 -27.06 -42.11 -0.09
C LEU A 565 -28.01 -43.29 -0.17
N LEU A 566 -29.09 -43.17 -0.96
CA LEU A 566 -30.00 -44.27 -1.19
C LEU A 566 -29.31 -45.39 -2.01
N GLY A 567 -28.56 -45.05 -3.06
CA GLY A 567 -27.78 -46.03 -3.83
C GLY A 567 -26.75 -46.76 -2.97
N TYR A 568 -26.05 -46.05 -2.11
CA TYR A 568 -25.15 -46.66 -1.14
C TYR A 568 -25.85 -47.62 -0.17
N ALA A 569 -27.06 -47.28 0.30
CA ALA A 569 -27.80 -48.09 1.25
C ALA A 569 -28.44 -49.34 0.64
N VAL A 570 -28.88 -49.26 -0.61
CA VAL A 570 -29.62 -50.35 -1.29
C VAL A 570 -28.71 -51.21 -2.17
N GLY A 571 -27.63 -50.62 -2.74
CA GLY A 571 -26.72 -51.30 -3.67
C GLY A 571 -27.43 -51.83 -4.90
N ASP A 572 -26.88 -52.87 -5.51
CA ASP A 572 -27.40 -53.53 -6.72
C ASP A 572 -28.76 -54.20 -6.56
N ALA A 573 -29.32 -54.20 -5.34
CA ALA A 573 -30.61 -54.86 -5.04
C ALA A 573 -31.83 -53.93 -5.17
N ALA A 574 -31.67 -52.75 -5.79
CA ALA A 574 -32.79 -51.80 -5.95
C ALA A 574 -33.75 -52.21 -7.06
N ASP A 575 -34.96 -52.67 -6.69
CA ASP A 575 -36.06 -52.95 -7.59
C ASP A 575 -36.88 -51.67 -7.97
N GLY A 576 -36.19 -50.58 -8.31
CA GLY A 576 -36.82 -49.32 -8.72
C GLY A 576 -36.84 -48.21 -7.66
N PRO A 577 -37.55 -47.08 -7.89
CA PRO A 577 -37.54 -45.93 -7.01
C PRO A 577 -38.13 -46.18 -5.63
N TRP A 578 -37.46 -45.77 -4.58
CA TRP A 578 -37.97 -45.84 -3.20
C TRP A 578 -38.49 -44.45 -2.76
N GLN A 579 -39.75 -44.37 -2.39
CA GLN A 579 -40.43 -43.12 -2.04
C GLN A 579 -40.28 -42.02 -3.10
N GLY A 580 -40.26 -42.40 -4.38
CA GLY A 580 -40.11 -41.45 -5.49
C GLY A 580 -38.67 -40.99 -5.77
N VAL A 581 -37.68 -41.57 -5.09
CA VAL A 581 -36.27 -41.30 -5.34
C VAL A 581 -35.62 -42.47 -6.05
N GLU A 582 -35.10 -42.25 -7.26
CA GLU A 582 -34.31 -43.22 -8.02
C GLU A 582 -32.90 -43.32 -7.43
N PRO A 583 -32.45 -44.50 -6.93
CA PRO A 583 -31.13 -44.68 -6.41
C PRO A 583 -30.04 -44.41 -7.48
N TYR A 584 -28.91 -43.87 -7.07
CA TYR A 584 -27.69 -43.88 -7.87
C TYR A 584 -26.75 -44.94 -7.28
N ASP A 585 -26.60 -46.05 -7.97
CA ASP A 585 -25.98 -47.29 -7.47
C ASP A 585 -24.48 -47.44 -7.75
N ASP A 586 -23.87 -46.54 -8.53
CA ASP A 586 -22.42 -46.54 -8.81
C ASP A 586 -21.57 -46.04 -7.59
N ILE A 587 -22.01 -46.33 -6.37
CA ILE A 587 -21.32 -46.07 -5.12
C ILE A 587 -21.02 -47.39 -4.42
N GLY A 588 -19.76 -47.79 -4.46
CA GLY A 588 -19.34 -49.05 -3.85
C GLY A 588 -17.87 -49.09 -3.48
N GLY A 589 -17.49 -50.16 -2.81
CA GLY A 589 -16.10 -50.43 -2.45
C GLY A 589 -15.48 -49.37 -1.48
N LEU A 590 -14.19 -49.20 -1.57
CA LEU A 590 -13.44 -48.28 -0.71
C LEU A 590 -13.74 -46.79 -1.01
N GLU A 591 -14.14 -46.47 -2.23
CA GLU A 591 -14.51 -45.12 -2.64
C GLU A 591 -15.77 -44.61 -1.92
N ALA A 592 -16.64 -45.48 -1.45
CA ALA A 592 -17.86 -45.12 -0.72
C ALA A 592 -17.55 -44.26 0.56
N ALA A 593 -16.34 -44.37 1.09
CA ALA A 593 -15.88 -43.55 2.18
C ALA A 593 -15.89 -42.01 1.89
N LEU A 594 -15.91 -41.61 0.59
CA LEU A 594 -16.00 -40.20 0.19
C LEU A 594 -17.42 -39.62 0.30
N ALA A 595 -18.44 -40.44 0.44
CA ALA A 595 -19.84 -39.98 0.51
C ALA A 595 -20.08 -39.14 1.79
N GLY A 596 -19.56 -39.58 2.96
CA GLY A 596 -19.67 -38.85 4.21
C GLY A 596 -19.05 -37.46 4.17
N PRO A 597 -17.79 -37.33 3.80
CA PRO A 597 -17.12 -36.06 3.54
C PRO A 597 -17.88 -35.09 2.62
N LEU A 598 -18.42 -35.60 1.50
CA LEU A 598 -19.22 -34.78 0.58
C LEU A 598 -20.49 -34.27 1.24
N VAL A 599 -21.22 -35.14 1.98
CA VAL A 599 -22.43 -34.74 2.72
C VAL A 599 -22.06 -33.66 3.77
N SER A 600 -21.01 -33.90 4.56
CA SER A 600 -20.55 -32.94 5.56
C SER A 600 -20.20 -31.56 4.98
N LEU A 601 -19.58 -31.54 3.81
CA LEU A 601 -19.30 -30.28 3.09
C LEU A 601 -20.60 -29.55 2.71
N ILE A 602 -21.56 -30.27 2.10
CA ILE A 602 -22.83 -29.65 1.66
C ILE A 602 -23.67 -29.18 2.87
N ASP A 603 -23.72 -29.95 3.96
CA ASP A 603 -24.43 -29.57 5.19
C ASP A 603 -23.75 -28.30 5.81
N THR A 604 -22.42 -28.23 5.79
CA THR A 604 -21.68 -27.04 6.23
C THR A 604 -22.00 -25.82 5.38
N LEU A 605 -22.00 -25.97 4.05
CA LEU A 605 -22.35 -24.88 3.12
C LEU A 605 -23.81 -24.42 3.31
N GLU A 606 -24.75 -25.35 3.56
CA GLU A 606 -26.14 -24.99 3.86
C GLU A 606 -26.27 -24.19 5.16
N ALA A 607 -25.57 -24.61 6.23
CA ALA A 607 -25.55 -23.89 7.50
C ALA A 607 -24.94 -22.48 7.34
N GLN A 608 -23.83 -22.37 6.63
CA GLN A 608 -23.19 -21.07 6.38
C GLN A 608 -24.03 -20.16 5.48
N TRP A 609 -24.70 -20.71 4.46
CA TRP A 609 -25.63 -19.95 3.64
C TRP A 609 -26.73 -19.29 4.47
N GLN A 610 -27.35 -20.04 5.41
CA GLN A 610 -28.39 -19.51 6.29
C GLN A 610 -27.84 -18.43 7.24
N THR A 611 -26.66 -18.69 7.85
CA THR A 611 -26.04 -17.79 8.83
C THR A 611 -25.59 -16.46 8.20
N LEU A 612 -25.03 -16.52 6.98
CA LEU A 612 -24.49 -15.34 6.29
C LEU A 612 -25.58 -14.46 5.63
N ALA A 613 -26.78 -14.98 5.43
CA ALA A 613 -27.87 -14.25 4.78
C ALA A 613 -28.50 -13.16 5.70
N GLU A 614 -28.35 -13.28 7.02
CA GLU A 614 -29.00 -12.39 7.98
C GLU A 614 -28.06 -11.29 8.46
N PRO A 615 -28.42 -9.99 8.29
CA PRO A 615 -27.66 -8.88 8.86
C PRO A 615 -27.58 -8.98 10.39
N CYS A 616 -26.45 -8.63 10.97
CA CYS A 616 -26.27 -8.57 12.41
C CYS A 616 -25.22 -7.51 12.82
N ASP A 617 -25.07 -7.26 14.11
CA ASP A 617 -24.05 -6.36 14.63
C ASP A 617 -22.62 -6.91 14.43
N VAL A 618 -21.62 -6.03 14.62
CA VAL A 618 -20.21 -6.36 14.37
C VAL A 618 -19.68 -7.47 15.28
N ALA A 619 -20.13 -7.50 16.54
CA ALA A 619 -19.72 -8.54 17.48
C ALA A 619 -20.18 -9.93 17.03
N THR A 620 -21.46 -10.05 16.68
CA THR A 620 -22.06 -11.28 16.12
C THR A 620 -21.41 -11.67 14.78
N TRP A 621 -21.09 -10.71 13.92
CA TRP A 621 -20.33 -10.98 12.68
C TRP A 621 -18.96 -11.58 12.98
N GLY A 622 -18.24 -11.04 13.96
CA GLY A 622 -16.95 -11.58 14.37
C GLY A 622 -17.02 -13.04 14.79
N GLU A 623 -18.07 -13.45 15.54
CA GLU A 623 -18.31 -14.84 15.91
C GLU A 623 -18.62 -15.70 14.66
N ARG A 624 -19.56 -15.28 13.82
CA ARG A 624 -19.97 -16.00 12.60
C ARG A 624 -18.81 -16.21 11.63
N LEU A 625 -17.96 -15.20 11.46
CA LEU A 625 -16.81 -15.30 10.54
C LEU A 625 -15.71 -16.21 11.08
N ARG A 626 -15.47 -16.22 12.39
CA ARG A 626 -14.56 -17.20 13.02
C ARG A 626 -15.09 -18.61 12.89
N GLU A 627 -16.41 -18.81 13.08
CA GLU A 627 -17.07 -20.11 12.85
C GLU A 627 -16.95 -20.53 11.38
N LEU A 628 -17.12 -19.62 10.41
CA LEU A 628 -16.93 -19.91 8.99
C LEU A 628 -15.50 -20.39 8.71
N LEU A 629 -14.48 -19.69 9.24
CA LEU A 629 -13.09 -20.10 9.07
C LEU A 629 -12.83 -21.48 9.66
N ALA A 630 -13.28 -21.74 10.88
CA ALA A 630 -13.10 -23.02 11.55
C ALA A 630 -13.88 -24.17 10.89
N ALA A 631 -15.08 -23.89 10.33
CA ALA A 631 -15.92 -24.88 9.67
C ALA A 631 -15.43 -25.28 8.28
N CYS A 632 -14.77 -24.35 7.55
CA CYS A 632 -14.45 -24.54 6.14
C CYS A 632 -12.96 -24.79 5.85
N PHE A 633 -12.04 -24.43 6.78
CA PHE A 633 -10.61 -24.51 6.53
C PHE A 633 -9.85 -25.31 7.59
N LEU A 634 -8.84 -26.03 7.13
CA LEU A 634 -7.78 -26.61 7.96
C LEU A 634 -6.44 -26.28 7.29
N ALA A 635 -5.59 -25.49 7.98
CA ALA A 635 -4.29 -25.10 7.43
C ALA A 635 -3.41 -26.34 7.22
N GLU A 636 -2.87 -26.49 6.02
CA GLU A 636 -1.89 -27.54 5.66
C GLU A 636 -0.47 -26.97 5.47
N SER A 637 -0.36 -25.64 5.32
CA SER A 637 0.90 -24.95 5.10
C SER A 637 1.08 -23.78 6.05
N ASP A 638 2.35 -23.37 6.26
CA ASP A 638 2.66 -22.14 7.02
C ASP A 638 2.01 -20.92 6.39
N GLN A 639 1.82 -20.92 5.08
CA GLN A 639 1.16 -19.85 4.34
C GLN A 639 -0.33 -19.75 4.69
N ASP A 640 -1.02 -20.90 4.77
CA ASP A 640 -2.42 -20.94 5.20
C ASP A 640 -2.57 -20.48 6.65
N LEU A 641 -1.67 -20.93 7.52
CA LEU A 641 -1.67 -20.53 8.94
C LEU A 641 -1.48 -19.01 9.09
N MET A 642 -0.55 -18.42 8.35
CA MET A 642 -0.35 -16.98 8.33
C MET A 642 -1.57 -16.23 7.79
N ALA A 643 -2.23 -16.76 6.76
CA ALA A 643 -3.44 -16.15 6.18
C ALA A 643 -4.59 -16.16 7.20
N LEU A 644 -4.85 -17.30 7.86
CA LEU A 644 -5.88 -17.41 8.90
C LEU A 644 -5.58 -16.47 10.08
N THR A 645 -4.33 -16.42 10.53
CA THR A 645 -3.93 -15.51 11.63
C THR A 645 -4.19 -14.03 11.27
N ARG A 646 -3.90 -13.63 10.03
CA ARG A 646 -4.18 -12.25 9.56
C ARG A 646 -5.67 -11.96 9.49
N LEU A 647 -6.46 -12.93 9.03
CA LEU A 647 -7.93 -12.82 9.00
C LEU A 647 -8.50 -12.61 10.40
N GLU A 648 -8.02 -13.35 11.39
CA GLU A 648 -8.44 -13.20 12.79
C GLU A 648 -8.03 -11.84 13.36
N GLN A 649 -6.79 -11.40 13.12
CA GLN A 649 -6.31 -10.08 13.56
C GLN A 649 -7.12 -8.94 12.92
N ALA A 650 -7.52 -9.08 11.66
CA ALA A 650 -8.37 -8.09 10.99
C ALA A 650 -9.78 -8.04 11.62
N LEU A 651 -10.34 -9.19 12.04
CA LEU A 651 -11.61 -9.23 12.79
C LEU A 651 -11.50 -8.55 14.16
N ASP A 652 -10.43 -8.82 14.90
CA ASP A 652 -10.20 -8.21 16.21
C ASP A 652 -10.11 -6.68 16.10
N ALA A 653 -9.31 -6.19 15.14
CA ALA A 653 -9.14 -4.75 14.89
C ALA A 653 -10.45 -4.08 14.43
N TRP A 654 -11.25 -4.77 13.62
CA TRP A 654 -12.56 -4.28 13.21
C TRP A 654 -13.54 -4.19 14.38
N GLN A 655 -13.64 -5.24 15.20
CA GLN A 655 -14.51 -5.27 16.37
C GLN A 655 -14.14 -4.14 17.35
N GLU A 656 -12.85 -3.96 17.66
CA GLU A 656 -12.37 -2.87 18.51
C GLU A 656 -12.76 -1.50 17.96
N SER A 657 -12.54 -1.27 16.65
CA SER A 657 -12.85 0.01 16.01
C SER A 657 -14.35 0.32 15.99
N ALA A 658 -15.21 -0.68 15.78
CA ALA A 658 -16.65 -0.53 15.76
C ALA A 658 -17.23 -0.33 17.17
N GLU A 659 -16.71 -1.03 18.18
CA GLU A 659 -17.07 -0.88 19.58
C GLU A 659 -16.75 0.54 20.08
N GLU A 660 -15.53 1.02 19.80
CA GLU A 660 -15.10 2.39 20.15
C GLU A 660 -15.93 3.46 19.43
N ALA A 661 -16.41 3.17 18.21
CA ALA A 661 -17.31 4.05 17.49
C ALA A 661 -18.77 4.00 18.00
N GLY A 662 -19.12 3.05 18.88
CA GLY A 662 -20.47 2.84 19.37
C GLY A 662 -21.45 2.37 18.29
N LEU A 663 -20.96 1.65 17.24
CA LEU A 663 -21.79 1.14 16.17
C LEU A 663 -22.53 -0.13 16.58
N THR A 664 -23.85 -0.05 16.72
CA THR A 664 -24.73 -1.18 17.08
C THR A 664 -25.70 -1.57 15.97
N GLU A 665 -25.73 -0.83 14.87
CA GLU A 665 -26.59 -1.09 13.73
C GLU A 665 -26.21 -2.43 13.05
N PRO A 666 -27.19 -3.28 12.70
CA PRO A 666 -26.93 -4.46 11.92
C PRO A 666 -26.33 -4.14 10.54
N LEU A 667 -25.23 -4.78 10.20
CA LEU A 667 -24.58 -4.64 8.90
C LEU A 667 -24.93 -5.80 7.97
N PRO A 668 -25.17 -5.57 6.68
CA PRO A 668 -25.34 -6.63 5.69
C PRO A 668 -23.97 -7.22 5.30
N LEU A 669 -23.98 -8.47 4.85
CA LEU A 669 -22.76 -9.19 4.42
C LEU A 669 -21.96 -8.44 3.35
N SER A 670 -22.61 -7.68 2.48
CA SER A 670 -21.94 -6.90 1.42
C SER A 670 -20.92 -5.91 1.98
N VAL A 671 -21.28 -5.19 3.04
CA VAL A 671 -20.38 -4.26 3.76
C VAL A 671 -19.27 -5.01 4.48
N VAL A 672 -19.62 -6.08 5.19
CA VAL A 672 -18.68 -6.92 5.96
C VAL A 672 -17.61 -7.53 5.05
N ARG A 673 -18.02 -8.10 3.93
CA ARG A 673 -17.13 -8.70 2.94
C ARG A 673 -16.16 -7.67 2.36
N GLU A 674 -16.67 -6.51 1.94
CA GLU A 674 -15.87 -5.44 1.35
C GLU A 674 -14.82 -4.94 2.35
N HIS A 675 -15.23 -4.67 3.58
CA HIS A 675 -14.32 -4.21 4.64
C HIS A 675 -13.28 -5.26 5.02
N TRP A 676 -13.70 -6.48 5.36
CA TRP A 676 -12.80 -7.50 5.87
C TRP A 676 -11.75 -7.95 4.85
N LEU A 677 -12.15 -8.16 3.60
CA LEU A 677 -11.21 -8.53 2.53
C LEU A 677 -10.24 -7.39 2.19
N ALA A 678 -10.68 -6.13 2.27
CA ALA A 678 -9.80 -4.99 2.05
C ALA A 678 -8.66 -4.92 3.08
N GLN A 679 -8.94 -5.25 4.36
CA GLN A 679 -7.92 -5.28 5.42
C GLN A 679 -6.82 -6.34 5.17
N VAL A 680 -7.19 -7.46 4.55
CA VAL A 680 -6.23 -8.54 4.23
C VAL A 680 -5.36 -8.18 3.02
N ASP A 681 -5.87 -7.34 2.13
CA ASP A 681 -5.15 -6.87 0.94
C ASP A 681 -4.18 -5.72 1.26
N GLU A 682 -4.29 -5.08 2.41
CA GLU A 682 -3.34 -4.02 2.79
C GLU A 682 -1.89 -4.54 2.75
N ALA A 683 -1.07 -3.84 1.97
CA ALA A 683 0.30 -4.23 1.69
C ALA A 683 1.13 -4.32 2.97
N SER A 684 1.54 -5.51 3.35
CA SER A 684 2.51 -5.69 4.44
C SER A 684 3.91 -5.33 3.93
N LEU A 685 4.71 -4.64 4.77
CA LEU A 685 6.14 -4.41 4.54
C LEU A 685 6.96 -5.72 4.42
N SER A 686 6.31 -6.89 4.47
CA SER A 686 6.94 -8.22 4.43
C SER A 686 7.04 -8.84 3.03
N GLN A 687 6.51 -8.21 1.97
CA GLN A 687 6.64 -8.77 0.62
C GLN A 687 8.10 -8.80 0.17
N ARG A 688 8.51 -9.95 -0.40
CA ARG A 688 9.89 -10.14 -0.91
C ARG A 688 10.02 -9.54 -2.30
N PHE A 689 10.72 -8.41 -2.38
CA PHE A 689 11.19 -7.83 -3.64
C PHE A 689 12.64 -8.25 -3.90
N LEU A 690 13.12 -8.10 -5.14
CA LEU A 690 14.52 -8.33 -5.51
C LEU A 690 15.03 -9.77 -5.27
N ALA A 691 14.16 -10.76 -5.32
CA ALA A 691 14.50 -12.17 -5.07
C ALA A 691 15.18 -12.88 -6.26
N GLY A 692 15.89 -12.15 -7.13
CA GLY A 692 16.61 -12.72 -8.28
C GLY A 692 15.76 -12.85 -9.56
N ALA A 693 14.54 -12.34 -9.58
CA ALA A 693 13.59 -12.39 -10.68
C ALA A 693 13.30 -11.00 -11.26
N VAL A 694 12.70 -10.92 -12.45
CA VAL A 694 12.11 -9.70 -13.00
C VAL A 694 10.95 -9.27 -12.12
N ASN A 695 10.97 -8.03 -11.65
CA ASN A 695 9.89 -7.51 -10.80
C ASN A 695 8.84 -6.84 -11.66
N ILE A 696 7.60 -7.31 -11.57
CA ILE A 696 6.43 -6.72 -12.23
C ILE A 696 5.55 -6.15 -11.14
N ALA A 697 5.34 -4.83 -11.15
CA ALA A 697 4.69 -4.10 -10.05
C ALA A 697 3.80 -2.98 -10.57
N THR A 698 2.94 -2.44 -9.71
CA THR A 698 2.24 -1.19 -9.98
C THR A 698 3.21 0.00 -9.95
N LEU A 699 2.79 1.14 -10.52
CA LEU A 699 3.65 2.34 -10.67
C LEU A 699 4.12 2.96 -9.34
N MET A 700 3.53 2.63 -8.19
CA MET A 700 3.78 3.32 -6.93
C MET A 700 4.89 2.72 -6.04
N PRO A 701 4.93 1.41 -5.75
CA PRO A 701 5.75 0.86 -4.66
C PRO A 701 7.26 0.78 -4.93
N MET A 702 7.67 0.75 -6.20
CA MET A 702 9.08 0.57 -6.59
C MET A 702 9.79 1.88 -6.92
N ARG A 703 9.25 3.01 -6.49
CA ARG A 703 9.90 4.31 -6.62
C ARG A 703 11.21 4.34 -5.81
N ALA A 704 12.14 5.15 -6.28
CA ALA A 704 13.42 5.38 -5.63
C ALA A 704 14.29 4.11 -5.46
N ILE A 705 14.19 3.14 -6.37
CA ILE A 705 15.14 2.03 -6.51
C ILE A 705 15.71 2.11 -7.93
N PRO A 706 17.03 2.08 -8.09
CA PRO A 706 17.64 2.10 -9.40
C PRO A 706 17.55 0.73 -10.08
N PHE A 707 17.18 0.71 -11.35
CA PHE A 707 17.16 -0.47 -12.20
C PHE A 707 17.92 -0.18 -13.51
N ARG A 708 18.52 -1.21 -14.09
CA ARG A 708 19.21 -1.10 -15.38
C ARG A 708 18.25 -0.99 -16.54
N HIS A 709 17.10 -1.69 -16.45
CA HIS A 709 16.00 -1.62 -17.42
C HIS A 709 14.69 -1.32 -16.70
N VAL A 710 13.97 -0.33 -17.17
CA VAL A 710 12.62 0.01 -16.70
C VAL A 710 11.67 -0.10 -17.88
N CYS A 711 10.70 -0.99 -17.78
CA CYS A 711 9.67 -1.24 -18.79
C CYS A 711 8.32 -0.74 -18.27
N LEU A 712 7.63 0.09 -19.06
CA LEU A 712 6.31 0.59 -18.73
C LEU A 712 5.29 -0.05 -19.67
N LEU A 713 4.33 -0.75 -19.14
CA LEU A 713 3.22 -1.36 -19.89
C LEU A 713 1.91 -0.63 -19.58
N GLY A 714 0.92 -0.77 -20.47
CA GLY A 714 -0.39 -0.17 -20.26
C GLY A 714 -0.41 1.35 -20.24
N MET A 715 0.51 1.98 -20.98
CA MET A 715 0.57 3.44 -21.14
C MET A 715 -0.48 3.92 -22.15
N ASN A 716 -1.72 3.42 -22.03
CA ASN A 716 -2.83 3.76 -22.92
C ASN A 716 -3.51 5.06 -22.47
N ASP A 717 -4.19 5.71 -23.42
CA ASP A 717 -5.08 6.83 -23.09
C ASP A 717 -6.17 6.39 -22.12
N ALA A 718 -6.45 7.18 -21.11
CA ALA A 718 -7.33 6.91 -19.96
C ALA A 718 -6.78 5.98 -18.84
N ASP A 719 -5.74 5.17 -19.10
CA ASP A 719 -5.10 4.34 -18.06
C ASP A 719 -3.92 5.10 -17.41
N TYR A 720 -3.17 5.85 -18.23
CA TYR A 720 -2.07 6.68 -17.78
C TYR A 720 -1.87 7.91 -18.71
N PRO A 721 -1.79 9.15 -18.15
CA PRO A 721 -1.94 9.51 -16.75
C PRO A 721 -3.35 9.24 -16.20
N ARG A 722 -3.42 8.85 -14.93
CA ARG A 722 -4.72 8.65 -14.27
C ARG A 722 -5.44 9.98 -14.13
N VAL A 723 -6.62 10.09 -14.69
CA VAL A 723 -7.49 11.24 -14.51
C VAL A 723 -8.29 11.03 -13.23
N GLN A 724 -7.95 11.75 -12.16
CA GLN A 724 -8.83 11.86 -11.03
C GLN A 724 -10.03 12.71 -11.45
N ARG A 725 -11.20 12.11 -11.55
CA ARG A 725 -12.43 12.87 -11.65
C ARG A 725 -12.68 13.57 -10.33
N PRO A 726 -12.95 14.89 -10.35
CA PRO A 726 -13.18 15.66 -9.13
C PRO A 726 -14.40 15.17 -8.35
#